data_b8c43c0a2ed8b30270998d3e1f0fd176
#
_entry.id   b8c43c0a2ed8b30270998d3e1f0fd176
#
_cell.length_a   1.000
_cell.length_b   1.000
_cell.length_c   1.000
_cell.angle_alpha   90.00
_cell.angle_beta   90.00
_cell.angle_gamma   90.00
#
_symmetry.space_group_name_H-M   'P 1'
#
loop_
_entity.id
_entity.type
_entity.pdbx_description
1 polymer ?
#
loop_
_entity_poly.entity_id
_entity_poly.type
_entity_poly.pdbx_seq_one_letter_code
_entity_poly.pdbx_strand_id
1 'polypeptide(L)'
;MCIRDSASLDQLNAQLDLIRQRVTADASDDLLAELRQSALQVQRQADALLALRVADIERLDDQLKVIGPPQPDEAESLAAQRQALTRQKNALLDDERQATQLGQSSRDLAAQIVNLRRSLFNSQISSRAATPFSPSFWSTLIRPTDDDLRRLDKLKAEALVAFDSAIAPGHRWAFAGTLLATVLIWSFGRRLLERMLTWAMIRWLPEGRLRRSALALAVGLATILTIVGAVSLMRWGLESNASLSPDMASLTDQLVSLATFCAFIAGLGRALLMLPRPSWRLPAIPDRIASALGPFPAILAVALMLVATEERINSVTGTSLALTVALNGLTALVTALIFAAALLRYHHVRRKHDLERPGGIAGLIPFVASVWIAAILLALFTGYLSLAYFLTGKLLWISVIAATTYLLIAFFGDICETLLSPKHPSGLALANALGLSPRHQAQASTVLAGVGRTLLLLTALLLAFLPVGSSPSELLQGFAQLGESSKTLGNLNIVPQDILVALLLFVGGLFALRIVKRWLSERLLPETNMDAGMRASLVTLVGYLGFVLLAMLVMSTLRINLTSLTWVVSALSVGIGFGLQAIVQNFISGLILLTERPVKVGDWVSLGGVEGDIRRINVRATEIQMGDRSTVIVPNSQFISQTVRNVTMGNALGVVGVNLTLPLDTDAMKVRELLLQAFAEHPAILDAPAPSVTFKDLASNGLVLNASGFVNSPRSVAGARSDLLFTILDRLRSEGIALSSPQSLLMIQDGGPASAAPAPATPD
;
A
#
# COMPACT_ATOMS: atom_id res chain seq x y z
N MET A 1 -13.44 -12.77 43.53
CA MET A 1 -13.16 -12.61 42.10
C MET A 1 -11.93 -13.41 41.68
N CYS A 2 -10.83 -13.44 42.44
CA CYS A 2 -9.60 -14.19 42.12
C CYS A 2 -9.73 -15.73 41.93
N ILE A 3 -10.71 -16.40 42.56
CA ILE A 3 -10.86 -17.88 42.50
C ILE A 3 -11.44 -18.33 41.14
N ARG A 4 -12.20 -17.49 40.45
CA ARG A 4 -12.78 -17.82 39.13
C ARG A 4 -11.80 -17.68 37.98
N ASP A 5 -10.74 -16.96 38.19
CA ASP A 5 -9.80 -16.56 37.13
C ASP A 5 -8.54 -17.44 37.12
N SER A 6 -8.07 -17.97 38.24
CA SER A 6 -7.04 -19.02 38.30
C SER A 6 -7.55 -20.31 37.68
N ALA A 7 -8.84 -20.62 37.82
CA ALA A 7 -9.48 -21.75 37.15
C ALA A 7 -9.44 -21.62 35.60
N SER A 8 -9.37 -20.40 35.05
CA SER A 8 -9.25 -20.17 33.62
C SER A 8 -7.83 -20.41 33.09
N LEU A 9 -6.78 -20.06 33.86
CA LEU A 9 -5.38 -20.36 33.48
C LEU A 9 -5.08 -21.85 33.53
N ASP A 10 -5.59 -22.55 34.58
CA ASP A 10 -5.47 -24.01 34.69
C ASP A 10 -6.17 -24.75 33.54
N GLN A 11 -7.36 -24.26 33.14
CA GLN A 11 -8.08 -24.81 31.99
C GLN A 11 -7.31 -24.61 30.68
N LEU A 12 -6.69 -23.44 30.47
CA LEU A 12 -5.88 -23.16 29.28
C LEU A 12 -4.60 -24.00 29.26
N ASN A 13 -3.96 -24.21 30.43
CA ASN A 13 -2.83 -25.11 30.56
C ASN A 13 -3.21 -26.56 30.21
N ALA A 14 -4.33 -27.04 30.74
CA ALA A 14 -4.84 -28.38 30.43
C ALA A 14 -5.15 -28.53 28.90
N GLN A 15 -5.70 -27.49 28.28
CA GLN A 15 -5.92 -27.49 26.83
C GLN A 15 -4.61 -27.55 26.08
N LEU A 16 -3.60 -26.78 26.47
CA LEU A 16 -2.30 -26.78 25.83
C LEU A 16 -1.61 -28.14 25.93
N ASP A 17 -1.70 -28.80 27.10
CA ASP A 17 -1.14 -30.13 27.30
C ASP A 17 -1.87 -31.20 26.46
N LEU A 18 -3.19 -31.12 26.30
CA LEU A 18 -3.96 -31.97 25.39
C LEU A 18 -3.52 -31.78 23.93
N ILE A 19 -3.29 -30.54 23.51
CA ILE A 19 -2.76 -30.24 22.17
C ILE A 19 -1.36 -30.86 22.02
N ARG A 20 -0.50 -30.67 23.01
CA ARG A 20 0.88 -31.22 23.00
C ARG A 20 0.90 -32.75 22.88
N GLN A 21 0.00 -33.45 23.59
CA GLN A 21 -0.10 -34.91 23.51
C GLN A 21 -0.55 -35.42 22.13
N ARG A 22 -1.37 -34.64 21.41
CA ARG A 22 -1.85 -34.98 20.07
C ARG A 22 -0.86 -34.63 18.96
N VAL A 23 0.15 -33.81 19.24
CA VAL A 23 1.21 -33.49 18.27
C VAL A 23 2.21 -34.63 18.23
N THR A 24 1.99 -35.57 17.29
CA THR A 24 2.86 -36.71 17.03
C THR A 24 3.46 -36.61 15.63
N ALA A 25 4.58 -37.31 15.41
CA ALA A 25 5.22 -37.36 14.10
C ALA A 25 4.34 -38.00 13.00
N ASP A 26 3.40 -38.84 13.40
CA ASP A 26 2.50 -39.56 12.48
C ASP A 26 1.15 -38.84 12.28
N ALA A 27 0.96 -37.66 12.87
CA ALA A 27 -0.26 -36.88 12.74
C ALA A 27 -0.43 -36.37 11.30
N SER A 28 -1.68 -36.39 10.79
CA SER A 28 -1.97 -35.84 9.47
C SER A 28 -1.75 -34.32 9.40
N ASP A 29 -1.47 -33.80 8.21
CA ASP A 29 -1.23 -32.37 8.00
C ASP A 29 -2.45 -31.52 8.41
N ASP A 30 -3.67 -31.99 8.13
CA ASP A 30 -4.92 -31.34 8.51
C ASP A 30 -5.09 -31.28 10.05
N LEU A 31 -4.81 -32.40 10.75
CA LEU A 31 -4.82 -32.44 12.21
C LEU A 31 -3.78 -31.49 12.82
N LEU A 32 -2.58 -31.47 12.25
CA LEU A 32 -1.54 -30.52 12.69
C LEU A 32 -1.94 -29.06 12.43
N ALA A 33 -2.66 -28.77 11.35
CA ALA A 33 -3.19 -27.44 11.08
C ALA A 33 -4.24 -27.04 12.12
N GLU A 34 -5.16 -27.94 12.48
CA GLU A 34 -6.17 -27.72 13.52
C GLU A 34 -5.53 -27.53 14.90
N LEU A 35 -4.59 -28.38 15.27
CA LEU A 35 -3.83 -28.28 16.53
C LEU A 35 -3.06 -26.96 16.63
N ARG A 36 -2.49 -26.49 15.51
CA ARG A 36 -1.86 -25.17 15.46
C ARG A 36 -2.87 -24.04 15.71
N GLN A 37 -4.04 -24.08 15.09
CA GLN A 37 -5.08 -23.07 15.32
C GLN A 37 -5.54 -23.07 16.78
N SER A 38 -5.71 -24.24 17.37
CA SER A 38 -6.04 -24.40 18.79
C SER A 38 -4.95 -23.83 19.70
N ALA A 39 -3.67 -24.08 19.43
CA ALA A 39 -2.54 -23.51 20.17
C ALA A 39 -2.51 -21.96 20.05
N LEU A 40 -2.76 -21.40 18.86
CA LEU A 40 -2.86 -19.95 18.66
C LEU A 40 -4.11 -19.34 19.33
N GLN A 41 -5.17 -20.10 19.51
CA GLN A 41 -6.34 -19.68 20.27
C GLN A 41 -6.03 -19.59 21.77
N VAL A 42 -5.35 -20.60 22.33
CA VAL A 42 -4.86 -20.57 23.72
C VAL A 42 -3.93 -19.38 23.94
N GLN A 43 -3.01 -19.13 23.00
CA GLN A 43 -2.13 -17.95 23.04
C GLN A 43 -2.93 -16.65 23.12
N ARG A 44 -3.93 -16.44 22.24
CA ARG A 44 -4.75 -15.21 22.24
C ARG A 44 -5.52 -15.03 23.56
N GLN A 45 -6.01 -16.11 24.14
CA GLN A 45 -6.70 -16.07 25.43
C GLN A 45 -5.73 -15.74 26.57
N ALA A 46 -4.52 -16.29 26.55
CA ALA A 46 -3.47 -15.96 27.52
C ALA A 46 -3.02 -14.49 27.39
N ASP A 47 -2.83 -13.98 26.16
CA ASP A 47 -2.46 -12.57 25.92
C ASP A 47 -3.59 -11.61 26.35
N ALA A 48 -4.87 -11.98 26.18
CA ALA A 48 -6.00 -11.21 26.66
C ALA A 48 -6.09 -11.17 28.21
N LEU A 49 -5.84 -12.31 28.88
CA LEU A 49 -5.75 -12.37 30.34
C LEU A 49 -4.58 -11.54 30.85
N LEU A 50 -3.43 -11.61 30.19
CA LEU A 50 -2.25 -10.81 30.51
C LEU A 50 -2.56 -9.31 30.49
N ALA A 51 -3.24 -8.83 29.44
CA ALA A 51 -3.61 -7.42 29.32
C ALA A 51 -4.53 -6.96 30.45
N LEU A 52 -5.48 -7.80 30.89
CA LEU A 52 -6.35 -7.51 32.04
C LEU A 52 -5.56 -7.46 33.36
N ARG A 53 -4.61 -8.41 33.58
CA ARG A 53 -3.78 -8.45 34.79
C ARG A 53 -2.86 -7.24 34.91
N VAL A 54 -2.22 -6.83 33.83
CA VAL A 54 -1.39 -5.62 33.79
C VAL A 54 -2.18 -4.38 34.18
N ALA A 55 -3.41 -4.21 33.67
CA ALA A 55 -4.26 -3.09 34.04
C ALA A 55 -4.69 -3.12 35.51
N ASP A 56 -4.96 -4.31 36.09
CA ASP A 56 -5.31 -4.45 37.49
C ASP A 56 -4.10 -4.20 38.41
N ILE A 57 -2.90 -4.63 38.03
CA ILE A 57 -1.65 -4.37 38.77
C ILE A 57 -1.35 -2.86 38.78
N GLU A 58 -1.48 -2.15 37.65
CA GLU A 58 -1.30 -0.69 37.59
C GLU A 58 -2.26 0.03 38.52
N ARG A 59 -3.54 -0.41 38.57
CA ARG A 59 -4.54 0.16 39.48
C ARG A 59 -4.16 -0.05 40.93
N LEU A 60 -3.67 -1.24 41.31
CA LEU A 60 -3.23 -1.52 42.67
C LEU A 60 -1.96 -0.73 43.04
N ASP A 61 -1.07 -0.53 42.09
CA ASP A 61 0.13 0.31 42.26
C ASP A 61 -0.25 1.77 42.55
N ASP A 62 -1.23 2.29 41.81
CA ASP A 62 -1.71 3.65 42.06
C ASP A 62 -2.40 3.78 43.44
N GLN A 63 -3.16 2.76 43.87
CA GLN A 63 -3.73 2.73 45.23
C GLN A 63 -2.64 2.66 46.29
N LEU A 64 -1.60 1.85 46.12
CA LEU A 64 -0.46 1.77 47.04
C LEU A 64 0.35 3.07 47.08
N LYS A 65 0.51 3.79 45.96
CA LYS A 65 1.13 5.12 45.90
C LYS A 65 0.35 6.16 46.71
N VAL A 66 -1.01 6.11 46.68
CA VAL A 66 -1.87 7.01 47.46
C VAL A 66 -1.70 6.77 48.96
N ILE A 67 -1.56 5.50 49.39
CA ILE A 67 -1.35 5.13 50.81
C ILE A 67 0.05 5.54 51.27
N GLY A 68 1.05 5.61 50.39
CA GLY A 68 2.44 6.00 50.65
C GLY A 68 3.27 4.92 51.37
N PRO A 69 4.55 5.19 51.67
CA PRO A 69 5.46 4.26 52.32
C PRO A 69 5.09 4.05 53.83
N PRO A 70 5.43 2.91 54.48
CA PRO A 70 5.15 2.63 55.86
C PRO A 70 5.80 3.66 56.81
N GLN A 71 5.01 4.21 57.73
CA GLN A 71 5.49 5.17 58.73
C GLN A 71 5.52 4.54 60.13
N PRO A 72 6.45 4.95 61.05
CA PRO A 72 6.61 4.34 62.36
C PRO A 72 5.35 4.44 63.28
N ASP A 73 4.50 5.48 63.10
CA ASP A 73 3.29 5.74 63.88
C ASP A 73 1.99 5.53 63.08
N GLU A 74 2.00 4.61 62.14
CA GLU A 74 0.86 4.35 61.28
C GLU A 74 -0.31 3.68 62.00
N ALA A 75 -1.55 4.10 61.74
CA ALA A 75 -2.73 3.44 62.25
C ALA A 75 -2.79 1.96 61.79
N GLU A 76 -3.11 1.04 62.73
CA GLU A 76 -3.15 -0.41 62.48
C GLU A 76 -4.07 -0.80 61.30
N SER A 77 -5.18 -0.05 61.13
CA SER A 77 -6.11 -0.22 60.02
C SER A 77 -5.47 0.08 58.64
N LEU A 78 -4.59 1.10 58.56
CA LEU A 78 -3.91 1.50 57.33
C LEU A 78 -2.79 0.52 56.95
N ALA A 79 -2.06 0.05 57.96
CA ALA A 79 -1.05 -1.02 57.80
C ALA A 79 -1.68 -2.33 57.29
N ALA A 80 -2.85 -2.71 57.86
CA ALA A 80 -3.60 -3.89 57.41
C ALA A 80 -4.11 -3.73 55.97
N GLN A 81 -4.58 -2.56 55.57
CA GLN A 81 -5.05 -2.27 54.23
C GLN A 81 -3.88 -2.35 53.20
N ARG A 82 -2.72 -1.75 53.52
CA ARG A 82 -1.53 -1.84 52.67
C ARG A 82 -1.08 -3.29 52.48
N GLN A 83 -1.07 -4.07 53.59
CA GLN A 83 -0.69 -5.47 53.54
C GLN A 83 -1.67 -6.31 52.72
N ALA A 84 -2.96 -6.03 52.76
CA ALA A 84 -3.96 -6.68 51.94
C ALA A 84 -3.76 -6.37 50.42
N LEU A 85 -3.56 -5.10 50.08
CA LEU A 85 -3.29 -4.67 48.69
C LEU A 85 -2.00 -5.25 48.16
N THR A 86 -0.93 -5.31 48.99
CA THR A 86 0.35 -5.92 48.59
C THR A 86 0.22 -7.42 48.33
N ARG A 87 -0.56 -8.15 49.16
CA ARG A 87 -0.85 -9.57 48.92
C ARG A 87 -1.63 -9.77 47.64
N GLN A 88 -2.63 -8.92 47.38
CA GLN A 88 -3.42 -8.97 46.16
C GLN A 88 -2.59 -8.67 44.93
N LYS A 89 -1.68 -7.68 44.98
CA LYS A 89 -0.73 -7.38 43.90
C LYS A 89 0.20 -8.56 43.64
N ASN A 90 0.75 -9.18 44.66
CA ASN A 90 1.66 -10.33 44.50
C ASN A 90 0.96 -11.52 43.84
N ALA A 91 -0.29 -11.80 44.20
CA ALA A 91 -1.09 -12.84 43.57
C ALA A 91 -1.32 -12.54 42.06
N LEU A 92 -1.62 -11.28 41.69
CA LEU A 92 -1.77 -10.89 40.31
C LEU A 92 -0.45 -10.93 39.51
N LEU A 93 0.70 -10.64 40.15
CA LEU A 93 2.02 -10.79 39.51
C LEU A 93 2.35 -12.27 39.24
N ASP A 94 1.91 -13.19 40.10
CA ASP A 94 2.07 -14.62 39.83
C ASP A 94 1.17 -15.09 38.68
N ASP A 95 -0.09 -14.62 38.65
CA ASP A 95 -1.00 -14.85 37.51
C ASP A 95 -0.42 -14.28 36.18
N GLU A 96 0.18 -13.07 36.20
CA GLU A 96 0.85 -12.43 35.05
C GLU A 96 2.01 -13.30 34.54
N ARG A 97 2.86 -13.82 35.43
CA ARG A 97 3.96 -14.71 35.07
C ARG A 97 3.45 -15.99 34.43
N GLN A 98 2.42 -16.62 35.02
CA GLN A 98 1.80 -17.83 34.47
C GLN A 98 1.18 -17.58 33.10
N ALA A 99 0.43 -16.49 32.92
CA ALA A 99 -0.15 -16.12 31.63
C ALA A 99 0.95 -15.87 30.56
N THR A 100 2.03 -15.22 30.94
CA THR A 100 3.19 -14.98 30.07
C THR A 100 3.87 -16.29 29.64
N GLN A 101 4.09 -17.21 30.59
CA GLN A 101 4.68 -18.53 30.31
C GLN A 101 3.76 -19.37 29.41
N LEU A 102 2.45 -19.33 29.67
CA LEU A 102 1.46 -20.03 28.86
C LEU A 102 1.42 -19.48 27.43
N GLY A 103 1.44 -18.16 27.26
CA GLY A 103 1.52 -17.51 25.96
C GLY A 103 2.80 -17.89 25.18
N GLN A 104 3.96 -17.93 25.87
CA GLN A 104 5.22 -18.37 25.27
C GLN A 104 5.19 -19.85 24.87
N SER A 105 4.75 -20.73 25.79
CA SER A 105 4.65 -22.17 25.53
C SER A 105 3.69 -22.48 24.37
N SER A 106 2.60 -21.73 24.25
CA SER A 106 1.66 -21.87 23.11
C SER A 106 2.28 -21.44 21.80
N ARG A 107 3.09 -20.36 21.78
CA ARG A 107 3.84 -19.92 20.58
C ARG A 107 4.89 -20.95 20.17
N ASP A 108 5.64 -21.48 21.13
CA ASP A 108 6.66 -22.49 20.88
C ASP A 108 6.05 -23.78 20.34
N LEU A 109 4.92 -24.22 20.89
CA LEU A 109 4.19 -25.39 20.38
C LEU A 109 3.67 -25.13 18.95
N ALA A 110 3.11 -23.97 18.68
CA ALA A 110 2.66 -23.60 17.33
C ALA A 110 3.85 -23.58 16.33
N ALA A 111 5.01 -23.10 16.74
CA ALA A 111 6.22 -23.13 15.93
C ALA A 111 6.75 -24.56 15.70
N GLN A 112 6.72 -25.41 16.73
CA GLN A 112 7.07 -26.84 16.60
C GLN A 112 6.14 -27.54 15.60
N ILE A 113 4.83 -27.30 15.65
CA ILE A 113 3.86 -27.84 14.70
C ILE A 113 4.19 -27.40 13.26
N VAL A 114 4.55 -26.13 13.05
CA VAL A 114 4.96 -25.65 11.73
C VAL A 114 6.19 -26.36 11.21
N ASN A 115 7.21 -26.57 12.06
CA ASN A 115 8.42 -27.30 11.70
C ASN A 115 8.13 -28.76 11.40
N LEU A 116 7.27 -29.41 12.18
CA LEU A 116 6.84 -30.78 11.95
C LEU A 116 6.07 -30.92 10.61
N ARG A 117 5.11 -30.05 10.36
CA ARG A 117 4.40 -29.99 9.07
C ARG A 117 5.37 -29.82 7.89
N ARG A 118 6.38 -28.96 8.06
CA ARG A 118 7.38 -28.74 7.02
C ARG A 118 8.25 -29.97 6.77
N SER A 119 8.69 -30.68 7.81
CA SER A 119 9.46 -31.90 7.66
C SER A 119 8.67 -33.04 7.03
N LEU A 120 7.40 -33.20 7.43
CA LEU A 120 6.46 -34.15 6.82
C LEU A 120 6.21 -33.84 5.34
N PHE A 121 5.96 -32.58 5.01
CA PHE A 121 5.78 -32.12 3.63
C PHE A 121 7.02 -32.40 2.77
N ASN A 122 8.22 -32.10 3.26
CA ASN A 122 9.45 -32.36 2.53
C ASN A 122 9.71 -33.85 2.32
N SER A 123 9.46 -34.68 3.33
CA SER A 123 9.62 -36.13 3.23
C SER A 123 8.59 -36.74 2.26
N GLN A 124 7.35 -36.25 2.28
CA GLN A 124 6.30 -36.71 1.38
C GLN A 124 6.55 -36.33 -0.08
N ILE A 125 7.01 -35.08 -0.34
CA ILE A 125 7.30 -34.62 -1.72
C ILE A 125 8.48 -35.40 -2.32
N SER A 126 9.48 -35.74 -1.52
CA SER A 126 10.67 -36.44 -1.99
C SER A 126 10.50 -37.97 -2.03
N SER A 127 9.37 -38.52 -1.53
CA SER A 127 9.11 -39.97 -1.56
C SER A 127 8.71 -40.43 -2.95
N ARG A 128 9.33 -41.50 -3.42
CA ARG A 128 8.94 -42.20 -4.67
C ARG A 128 7.89 -43.25 -4.39
N ALA A 129 6.83 -43.22 -5.19
CA ALA A 129 5.77 -44.23 -5.16
C ALA A 129 5.61 -44.91 -6.53
N ALA A 130 4.75 -45.92 -6.62
CA ALA A 130 4.42 -46.57 -7.87
C ALA A 130 3.81 -45.56 -8.85
N THR A 131 4.30 -45.54 -10.10
CA THR A 131 3.84 -44.59 -11.13
C THR A 131 2.45 -45.01 -11.65
N PRO A 132 1.60 -44.07 -12.13
CA PRO A 132 0.31 -44.39 -12.75
C PRO A 132 0.40 -45.31 -13.98
N PHE A 133 1.61 -45.50 -14.53
CA PHE A 133 1.89 -46.38 -15.65
C PHE A 133 2.27 -47.80 -15.20
N SER A 134 2.43 -48.04 -13.89
CA SER A 134 2.77 -49.36 -13.36
C SER A 134 1.51 -50.11 -12.87
N PRO A 135 1.44 -51.45 -13.04
CA PRO A 135 0.32 -52.22 -12.50
C PRO A 135 0.15 -52.12 -10.98
N SER A 136 1.25 -51.92 -10.26
CA SER A 136 1.24 -51.76 -8.80
C SER A 136 0.48 -50.55 -8.32
N PHE A 137 0.47 -49.45 -9.07
CA PHE A 137 -0.34 -48.27 -8.76
C PHE A 137 -1.84 -48.60 -8.77
N TRP A 138 -2.31 -49.26 -9.84
CA TRP A 138 -3.71 -49.60 -9.99
C TRP A 138 -4.13 -50.72 -9.03
N SER A 139 -3.23 -51.66 -8.69
CA SER A 139 -3.54 -52.69 -7.68
C SER A 139 -3.77 -52.09 -6.29
N THR A 140 -3.02 -51.02 -5.91
CA THR A 140 -3.22 -50.31 -4.65
C THR A 140 -4.60 -49.63 -4.59
N LEU A 141 -5.07 -49.06 -5.71
CA LEU A 141 -6.38 -48.41 -5.80
C LEU A 141 -7.56 -49.44 -5.83
N ILE A 142 -7.39 -50.56 -6.57
CA ILE A 142 -8.47 -51.54 -6.79
C ILE A 142 -8.57 -52.53 -5.64
N ARG A 143 -7.45 -52.83 -4.99
CA ARG A 143 -7.35 -53.77 -3.86
C ARG A 143 -6.73 -53.10 -2.65
N PRO A 144 -7.49 -52.23 -1.96
CA PRO A 144 -7.04 -51.65 -0.69
C PRO A 144 -6.72 -52.74 0.32
N THR A 145 -5.92 -52.42 1.35
CA THR A 145 -5.64 -53.39 2.44
C THR A 145 -6.91 -53.72 3.22
N ASP A 146 -6.94 -54.93 3.88
CA ASP A 146 -8.09 -55.33 4.69
C ASP A 146 -8.42 -54.32 5.79
N ASP A 147 -7.43 -53.63 6.33
CA ASP A 147 -7.61 -52.54 7.32
C ASP A 147 -8.26 -51.31 6.70
N ASP A 148 -7.86 -50.92 5.49
CA ASP A 148 -8.50 -49.82 4.76
C ASP A 148 -9.96 -50.15 4.45
N LEU A 149 -10.25 -51.37 4.01
CA LEU A 149 -11.61 -51.83 3.77
C LEU A 149 -12.48 -51.77 5.03
N ARG A 150 -11.98 -52.26 6.17
CA ARG A 150 -12.73 -52.18 7.45
C ARG A 150 -13.05 -50.71 7.85
N ARG A 151 -12.11 -49.78 7.65
CA ARG A 151 -12.34 -48.36 7.94
C ARG A 151 -13.37 -47.73 7.01
N LEU A 152 -13.32 -48.06 5.72
CA LEU A 152 -14.31 -47.62 4.74
C LEU A 152 -15.70 -48.24 5.01
N ASP A 153 -15.75 -49.50 5.41
CA ASP A 153 -17.01 -50.17 5.78
C ASP A 153 -17.65 -49.59 7.05
N LYS A 154 -16.80 -49.12 8.03
CA LYS A 154 -17.29 -48.41 9.20
C LYS A 154 -17.97 -47.07 8.77
N LEU A 155 -17.33 -46.26 7.95
CA LEU A 155 -17.90 -45.02 7.45
C LEU A 155 -19.17 -45.25 6.64
N LYS A 156 -19.20 -46.33 5.82
CA LYS A 156 -20.38 -46.74 5.08
C LYS A 156 -21.53 -47.13 6.01
N ALA A 157 -21.26 -47.86 7.09
CA ALA A 157 -22.26 -48.21 8.09
C ALA A 157 -22.82 -46.93 8.79
N GLU A 158 -21.95 -45.97 9.16
CA GLU A 158 -22.37 -44.70 9.70
C GLU A 158 -23.22 -43.88 8.72
N ALA A 159 -22.85 -43.85 7.43
CA ALA A 159 -23.65 -43.20 6.40
C ALA A 159 -25.03 -43.83 6.22
N LEU A 160 -25.14 -45.17 6.31
CA LEU A 160 -26.44 -45.90 6.28
C LEU A 160 -27.28 -45.54 7.49
N VAL A 161 -26.72 -45.51 8.68
CA VAL A 161 -27.43 -45.09 9.91
C VAL A 161 -27.94 -43.67 9.80
N ALA A 162 -27.10 -42.75 9.30
CA ALA A 162 -27.51 -41.35 9.05
C ALA A 162 -28.66 -41.26 8.03
N PHE A 163 -28.58 -42.03 6.95
CA PHE A 163 -29.64 -42.10 5.94
C PHE A 163 -30.94 -42.69 6.49
N ASP A 164 -30.87 -43.79 7.23
CA ASP A 164 -32.04 -44.46 7.83
C ASP A 164 -32.70 -43.49 8.86
N SER A 165 -31.92 -42.77 9.65
CA SER A 165 -32.44 -41.77 10.60
C SER A 165 -33.12 -40.58 9.88
N ALA A 166 -32.62 -40.15 8.72
CA ALA A 166 -33.23 -39.10 7.90
C ALA A 166 -34.58 -39.50 7.29
N ILE A 167 -34.77 -40.83 7.00
CA ILE A 167 -35.99 -41.38 6.40
C ILE A 167 -36.98 -41.88 7.49
N ALA A 168 -36.60 -41.82 8.75
CA ALA A 168 -37.46 -42.22 9.86
C ALA A 168 -38.83 -41.50 9.82
N PRO A 169 -39.93 -42.13 10.29
CA PRO A 169 -41.28 -41.58 10.13
C PRO A 169 -41.49 -40.15 10.61
N GLY A 170 -40.68 -39.66 11.60
CA GLY A 170 -40.72 -38.31 12.10
C GLY A 170 -40.02 -37.26 11.20
N HIS A 171 -39.05 -37.66 10.42
CA HIS A 171 -38.17 -36.74 9.65
C HIS A 171 -38.28 -36.85 8.14
N ARG A 172 -38.86 -37.94 7.62
CA ARG A 172 -38.91 -38.25 6.18
C ARG A 172 -39.46 -37.17 5.28
N TRP A 173 -40.53 -36.48 5.69
CA TRP A 173 -41.14 -35.40 4.90
C TRP A 173 -40.32 -34.13 4.91
N ALA A 174 -39.70 -33.77 6.05
CA ALA A 174 -38.79 -32.65 6.15
C ALA A 174 -37.54 -32.90 5.31
N PHE A 175 -36.94 -34.09 5.38
CA PHE A 175 -35.80 -34.48 4.56
C PHE A 175 -36.12 -34.52 3.06
N ALA A 176 -37.26 -35.10 2.67
CA ALA A 176 -37.72 -35.09 1.29
C ALA A 176 -37.96 -33.66 0.76
N GLY A 177 -38.50 -32.78 1.60
CA GLY A 177 -38.67 -31.35 1.29
C GLY A 177 -37.34 -30.63 1.05
N THR A 178 -36.34 -30.88 1.91
CA THR A 178 -35.00 -30.31 1.73
C THR A 178 -34.29 -30.85 0.48
N LEU A 179 -34.43 -32.15 0.22
CA LEU A 179 -33.88 -32.75 -0.99
C LEU A 179 -34.53 -32.18 -2.26
N LEU A 180 -35.85 -32.06 -2.28
CA LEU A 180 -36.61 -31.44 -3.39
C LEU A 180 -36.16 -29.99 -3.59
N ALA A 181 -36.07 -29.20 -2.52
CA ALA A 181 -35.62 -27.81 -2.58
C ALA A 181 -34.18 -27.71 -3.09
N THR A 182 -33.28 -28.59 -2.66
CA THR A 182 -31.90 -28.69 -3.17
C THR A 182 -31.87 -28.95 -4.68
N VAL A 183 -32.65 -29.92 -5.17
CA VAL A 183 -32.76 -30.24 -6.61
C VAL A 183 -33.35 -29.07 -7.39
N LEU A 184 -34.37 -28.41 -6.86
CA LEU A 184 -34.99 -27.23 -7.48
C LEU A 184 -33.99 -26.06 -7.56
N ILE A 185 -33.27 -25.77 -6.49
CA ILE A 185 -32.22 -24.71 -6.49
C ILE A 185 -31.15 -25.06 -7.52
N TRP A 186 -30.68 -26.29 -7.55
CA TRP A 186 -29.63 -26.73 -8.46
C TRP A 186 -30.06 -26.67 -9.93
N SER A 187 -31.29 -27.08 -10.25
CA SER A 187 -31.78 -27.19 -11.64
C SER A 187 -32.32 -25.84 -12.17
N PHE A 188 -33.12 -25.13 -11.38
CA PHE A 188 -33.81 -23.89 -11.81
C PHE A 188 -33.19 -22.63 -11.20
N GLY A 189 -32.64 -22.71 -9.99
CA GLY A 189 -32.14 -21.57 -9.23
C GLY A 189 -31.12 -20.73 -10.01
N ARG A 190 -30.19 -21.40 -10.71
CA ARG A 190 -29.19 -20.72 -11.54
C ARG A 190 -29.84 -19.87 -12.64
N ARG A 191 -30.80 -20.42 -13.40
CA ARG A 191 -31.47 -19.71 -14.50
C ARG A 191 -32.29 -18.53 -13.97
N LEU A 192 -32.93 -18.73 -12.83
CA LEU A 192 -33.71 -17.68 -12.17
C LEU A 192 -32.78 -16.56 -11.68
N LEU A 193 -31.73 -16.91 -10.96
CA LEU A 193 -30.78 -15.95 -10.40
C LEU A 193 -30.02 -15.19 -11.50
N GLU A 194 -29.56 -15.87 -12.54
CA GLU A 194 -28.96 -15.22 -13.72
C GLU A 194 -29.94 -14.22 -14.37
N ARG A 195 -31.23 -14.58 -14.53
CA ARG A 195 -32.25 -13.68 -15.08
C ARG A 195 -32.47 -12.47 -14.17
N MET A 196 -32.62 -12.68 -12.87
CA MET A 196 -32.82 -11.62 -11.89
C MET A 196 -31.64 -10.64 -11.86
N LEU A 197 -30.41 -11.18 -11.75
CA LEU A 197 -29.20 -10.37 -11.73
C LEU A 197 -28.97 -9.62 -13.05
N THR A 198 -29.19 -10.28 -14.19
CA THR A 198 -29.07 -9.60 -15.50
C THR A 198 -30.12 -8.52 -15.68
N TRP A 199 -31.36 -8.74 -15.24
CA TRP A 199 -32.41 -7.74 -15.25
C TRP A 199 -32.06 -6.53 -14.36
N ALA A 200 -31.60 -6.78 -13.15
CA ALA A 200 -31.17 -5.74 -12.21
C ALA A 200 -30.00 -4.92 -12.78
N MET A 201 -28.98 -5.58 -13.33
CA MET A 201 -27.80 -4.91 -13.91
C MET A 201 -28.18 -4.06 -15.14
N ILE A 202 -29.10 -4.56 -15.98
CA ILE A 202 -29.57 -3.82 -17.15
C ILE A 202 -30.40 -2.60 -16.74
N ARG A 203 -31.19 -2.69 -15.67
CA ARG A 203 -32.09 -1.62 -15.21
C ARG A 203 -31.35 -0.52 -14.43
N TRP A 204 -30.36 -0.88 -13.62
CA TRP A 204 -29.70 0.04 -12.68
C TRP A 204 -28.35 0.56 -13.16
N LEU A 205 -27.67 -0.15 -14.05
CA LEU A 205 -26.36 0.28 -14.52
C LEU A 205 -26.44 0.97 -15.88
N PRO A 206 -25.68 2.07 -16.07
CA PRO A 206 -25.59 2.77 -17.34
C PRO A 206 -25.02 1.88 -18.43
N GLU A 207 -25.37 2.17 -19.68
CA GLU A 207 -24.81 1.48 -20.83
C GLU A 207 -23.32 1.75 -20.95
N GLY A 208 -22.51 0.69 -21.13
CA GLY A 208 -21.08 0.84 -21.27
C GLY A 208 -20.28 -0.35 -20.72
N ARG A 209 -19.03 -0.06 -20.39
CA ARG A 209 -18.06 -1.06 -19.89
C ARG A 209 -18.49 -1.64 -18.53
N LEU A 210 -18.97 -0.79 -17.61
CA LEU A 210 -19.41 -1.22 -16.28
C LEU A 210 -20.51 -2.26 -16.34
N ARG A 211 -21.51 -2.10 -17.26
CA ARG A 211 -22.57 -3.09 -17.43
C ARG A 211 -22.02 -4.45 -17.88
N ARG A 212 -20.98 -4.45 -18.73
CA ARG A 212 -20.33 -5.70 -19.20
C ARG A 212 -19.59 -6.41 -18.08
N SER A 213 -18.76 -5.70 -17.32
CA SER A 213 -18.00 -6.30 -16.21
C SER A 213 -18.92 -6.75 -15.06
N ALA A 214 -19.96 -5.98 -14.74
CA ALA A 214 -20.96 -6.35 -13.75
C ALA A 214 -21.75 -7.61 -14.16
N LEU A 215 -22.12 -7.73 -15.44
CA LEU A 215 -22.81 -8.92 -15.95
C LEU A 215 -21.93 -10.16 -15.96
N ALA A 216 -20.64 -10.03 -16.27
CA ALA A 216 -19.69 -11.14 -16.16
C ALA A 216 -19.60 -11.66 -14.72
N LEU A 217 -19.47 -10.75 -13.75
CA LEU A 217 -19.50 -11.10 -12.32
C LEU A 217 -20.83 -11.70 -11.90
N ALA A 218 -21.96 -11.14 -12.35
CA ALA A 218 -23.29 -11.65 -12.03
C ALA A 218 -23.49 -13.10 -12.50
N VAL A 219 -23.03 -13.45 -13.70
CA VAL A 219 -23.10 -14.83 -14.23
C VAL A 219 -22.23 -15.79 -13.40
N GLY A 220 -21.01 -15.37 -13.03
CA GLY A 220 -20.13 -16.12 -12.14
C GLY A 220 -20.76 -16.33 -10.77
N LEU A 221 -21.21 -15.26 -10.14
CA LEU A 221 -21.85 -15.28 -8.82
C LEU A 221 -23.13 -16.10 -8.81
N ALA A 222 -23.98 -15.99 -9.84
CA ALA A 222 -25.20 -16.80 -9.94
C ALA A 222 -24.87 -18.29 -9.94
N THR A 223 -23.80 -18.71 -10.63
CA THR A 223 -23.36 -20.11 -10.67
C THR A 223 -22.83 -20.53 -9.29
N ILE A 224 -21.96 -19.74 -8.67
CA ILE A 224 -21.38 -20.03 -7.37
C ILE A 224 -22.47 -20.09 -6.29
N LEU A 225 -23.30 -19.05 -6.16
CA LEU A 225 -24.34 -18.96 -5.13
C LEU A 225 -25.37 -20.08 -5.25
N THR A 226 -25.71 -20.49 -6.46
CA THR A 226 -26.68 -21.57 -6.67
C THR A 226 -26.11 -22.92 -6.22
N ILE A 227 -24.86 -23.23 -6.58
CA ILE A 227 -24.23 -24.52 -6.19
C ILE A 227 -23.98 -24.53 -4.68
N VAL A 228 -23.39 -23.44 -4.14
CA VAL A 228 -23.13 -23.32 -2.70
C VAL A 228 -24.43 -23.38 -1.91
N GLY A 229 -25.47 -22.65 -2.35
CA GLY A 229 -26.77 -22.67 -1.71
C GLY A 229 -27.42 -24.06 -1.71
N ALA A 230 -27.34 -24.77 -2.84
CA ALA A 230 -27.87 -26.14 -2.94
C ALA A 230 -27.14 -27.11 -1.99
N VAL A 231 -25.80 -27.08 -1.99
CA VAL A 231 -24.99 -27.98 -1.14
C VAL A 231 -25.11 -27.63 0.34
N SER A 232 -25.16 -26.33 0.69
CA SER A 232 -25.38 -25.90 2.07
C SER A 232 -26.78 -26.25 2.60
N LEU A 233 -27.80 -26.16 1.74
CA LEU A 233 -29.16 -26.58 2.09
C LEU A 233 -29.23 -28.11 2.29
N MET A 234 -28.54 -28.88 1.46
CA MET A 234 -28.44 -30.33 1.63
C MET A 234 -27.75 -30.69 2.95
N ARG A 235 -26.65 -30.03 3.28
CA ARG A 235 -25.97 -30.19 4.55
C ARG A 235 -26.91 -29.89 5.72
N TRP A 236 -27.55 -28.69 5.70
CA TRP A 236 -28.50 -28.31 6.74
C TRP A 236 -29.65 -29.34 6.88
N GLY A 237 -30.15 -29.86 5.76
CA GLY A 237 -31.18 -30.90 5.75
C GLY A 237 -30.72 -32.20 6.36
N LEU A 238 -29.46 -32.59 6.17
CA LEU A 238 -28.86 -33.74 6.83
C LEU A 238 -28.66 -33.49 8.33
N GLU A 239 -28.07 -32.39 8.73
CA GLU A 239 -27.81 -32.04 10.14
C GLU A 239 -29.09 -31.91 10.97
N SER A 240 -30.19 -31.41 10.37
CA SER A 240 -31.45 -31.21 11.10
C SER A 240 -32.35 -32.46 11.14
N ASN A 241 -32.18 -33.39 10.24
CA ASN A 241 -33.09 -34.57 10.12
C ASN A 241 -32.39 -35.91 10.31
N ALA A 242 -31.05 -35.97 10.33
CA ALA A 242 -30.28 -37.20 10.52
C ALA A 242 -29.39 -37.13 11.77
N SER A 243 -29.14 -38.26 12.39
CA SER A 243 -28.13 -38.42 13.43
C SER A 243 -26.76 -38.63 12.79
N LEU A 244 -25.97 -37.52 12.68
CA LEU A 244 -24.64 -37.59 12.11
C LEU A 244 -23.60 -37.95 13.16
N SER A 245 -22.73 -38.92 12.84
CA SER A 245 -21.51 -39.13 13.62
C SER A 245 -20.53 -37.97 13.42
N PRO A 246 -19.54 -37.74 14.32
CA PRO A 246 -18.50 -36.70 14.14
C PRO A 246 -17.73 -36.88 12.82
N ASP A 247 -17.46 -38.12 12.40
CA ASP A 247 -16.75 -38.43 11.15
C ASP A 247 -17.60 -38.03 9.93
N MET A 248 -18.92 -38.32 9.95
CA MET A 248 -19.87 -37.92 8.89
C MET A 248 -20.08 -36.40 8.86
N ALA A 249 -20.16 -35.74 10.01
CA ALA A 249 -20.24 -34.26 10.05
C ALA A 249 -19.00 -33.62 9.44
N SER A 250 -17.81 -34.08 9.79
CA SER A 250 -16.54 -33.64 9.21
C SER A 250 -16.50 -33.87 7.69
N LEU A 251 -16.92 -35.04 7.21
CA LEU A 251 -16.98 -35.35 5.79
C LEU A 251 -17.93 -34.40 5.04
N THR A 252 -19.12 -34.15 5.58
CA THR A 252 -20.09 -33.22 4.95
C THR A 252 -19.53 -31.79 4.86
N ASP A 253 -18.80 -31.32 5.87
CA ASP A 253 -18.13 -30.00 5.85
C ASP A 253 -17.06 -29.92 4.77
N GLN A 254 -16.23 -30.95 4.66
CA GLN A 254 -15.20 -31.04 3.63
C GLN A 254 -15.80 -31.13 2.21
N LEU A 255 -16.91 -31.83 2.04
CA LEU A 255 -17.61 -31.93 0.75
C LEU A 255 -18.27 -30.60 0.35
N VAL A 256 -18.83 -29.83 1.30
CA VAL A 256 -19.34 -28.47 1.04
C VAL A 256 -18.20 -27.54 0.61
N SER A 257 -17.06 -27.62 1.28
CA SER A 257 -15.86 -26.84 0.91
C SER A 257 -15.36 -27.19 -0.49
N LEU A 258 -15.26 -28.48 -0.81
CA LEU A 258 -14.88 -28.97 -2.13
C LEU A 258 -15.86 -28.52 -3.22
N ALA A 259 -17.16 -28.68 -2.98
CA ALA A 259 -18.21 -28.24 -3.91
C ALA A 259 -18.18 -26.72 -4.14
N THR A 260 -17.89 -25.94 -3.09
CA THR A 260 -17.70 -24.50 -3.19
C THR A 260 -16.52 -24.16 -4.11
N PHE A 261 -15.38 -24.82 -3.94
CA PHE A 261 -14.22 -24.64 -4.81
C PHE A 261 -14.50 -25.02 -6.27
N CYS A 262 -15.18 -26.13 -6.50
CA CYS A 262 -15.63 -26.56 -7.83
C CYS A 262 -16.62 -25.56 -8.46
N ALA A 263 -17.51 -24.99 -7.64
CA ALA A 263 -18.44 -23.94 -8.07
C ALA A 263 -17.70 -22.65 -8.50
N PHE A 264 -16.64 -22.28 -7.81
CA PHE A 264 -15.77 -21.18 -8.22
C PHE A 264 -15.12 -21.43 -9.59
N ILE A 265 -14.56 -22.61 -9.81
CA ILE A 265 -13.96 -22.97 -11.11
C ILE A 265 -15.00 -22.88 -12.24
N ALA A 266 -16.16 -23.50 -12.05
CA ALA A 266 -17.24 -23.46 -13.05
C ALA A 266 -17.79 -22.04 -13.26
N GLY A 267 -18.00 -21.29 -12.19
CA GLY A 267 -18.51 -19.90 -12.24
C GLY A 267 -17.55 -18.95 -12.93
N LEU A 268 -16.26 -19.00 -12.59
CA LEU A 268 -15.22 -18.19 -13.24
C LEU A 268 -15.07 -18.54 -14.72
N GLY A 269 -15.09 -19.81 -15.07
CA GLY A 269 -15.07 -20.25 -16.47
C GLY A 269 -16.24 -19.67 -17.27
N ARG A 270 -17.45 -19.68 -16.70
CA ARG A 270 -18.63 -19.07 -17.33
C ARG A 270 -18.55 -17.56 -17.44
N ALA A 271 -18.05 -16.90 -16.40
CA ALA A 271 -17.87 -15.44 -16.38
C ALA A 271 -16.85 -14.98 -17.43
N LEU A 272 -15.73 -15.68 -17.57
CA LEU A 272 -14.65 -15.31 -18.50
C LEU A 272 -14.99 -15.64 -19.96
N LEU A 273 -15.60 -16.80 -20.21
CA LEU A 273 -15.87 -17.27 -21.57
C LEU A 273 -17.16 -16.69 -22.15
N MET A 274 -18.14 -16.31 -21.32
CA MET A 274 -19.42 -15.65 -21.71
C MET A 274 -20.02 -16.20 -23.01
N LEU A 275 -20.13 -17.53 -23.14
CA LEU A 275 -20.60 -18.19 -24.37
C LEU A 275 -21.97 -17.72 -24.86
N PRO A 276 -22.98 -17.45 -23.99
CA PRO A 276 -24.31 -17.02 -24.44
C PRO A 276 -24.33 -15.61 -25.08
N ARG A 277 -23.32 -14.77 -24.77
CA ARG A 277 -23.24 -13.37 -25.23
C ARG A 277 -21.80 -12.99 -25.56
N PRO A 278 -21.28 -13.37 -26.73
CA PRO A 278 -19.86 -13.16 -27.11
C PRO A 278 -19.44 -11.69 -27.11
N SER A 279 -20.33 -10.77 -27.50
CA SER A 279 -20.05 -9.31 -27.52
C SER A 279 -19.83 -8.70 -26.13
N TRP A 280 -20.19 -9.41 -25.07
CA TRP A 280 -20.07 -8.95 -23.67
C TRP A 280 -18.88 -9.59 -22.95
N ARG A 281 -18.09 -10.42 -23.64
CA ARG A 281 -16.90 -11.05 -23.08
C ARG A 281 -15.85 -10.02 -22.74
N LEU A 282 -15.33 -10.07 -21.51
CA LEU A 282 -14.28 -9.16 -21.04
C LEU A 282 -12.90 -9.45 -21.65
N PRO A 283 -12.40 -10.72 -21.65
CA PRO A 283 -11.14 -11.03 -22.33
C PRO A 283 -11.32 -11.00 -23.85
N ALA A 284 -10.33 -10.46 -24.55
CA ALA A 284 -10.29 -10.46 -26.01
C ALA A 284 -9.94 -11.86 -26.56
N ILE A 285 -10.78 -12.86 -26.26
CA ILE A 285 -10.63 -14.24 -26.73
C ILE A 285 -11.51 -14.41 -28.00
N PRO A 286 -10.96 -14.86 -29.13
CA PRO A 286 -11.76 -15.16 -30.32
C PRO A 286 -12.90 -16.17 -30.01
N ASP A 287 -14.06 -15.95 -30.61
CA ASP A 287 -15.27 -16.79 -30.35
C ASP A 287 -15.04 -18.28 -30.56
N ARG A 288 -14.27 -18.63 -31.59
CA ARG A 288 -13.90 -20.03 -31.89
C ARG A 288 -13.09 -20.69 -30.78
N ILE A 289 -12.17 -19.94 -30.16
CA ILE A 289 -11.38 -20.43 -29.02
C ILE A 289 -12.26 -20.51 -27.78
N ALA A 290 -13.08 -19.50 -27.49
CA ALA A 290 -13.96 -19.49 -26.34
C ALA A 290 -14.99 -20.64 -26.38
N SER A 291 -15.60 -20.93 -27.56
CA SER A 291 -16.52 -22.06 -27.72
C SER A 291 -15.82 -23.41 -27.57
N ALA A 292 -14.59 -23.52 -28.05
CA ALA A 292 -13.80 -24.74 -27.92
C ALA A 292 -13.36 -25.03 -26.48
N LEU A 293 -13.06 -23.97 -25.70
CA LEU A 293 -12.67 -24.08 -24.28
C LEU A 293 -13.87 -24.10 -23.31
N GLY A 294 -15.06 -23.75 -23.80
CA GLY A 294 -16.27 -23.60 -22.99
C GLY A 294 -16.61 -24.74 -22.04
N PRO A 295 -16.54 -26.02 -22.46
CA PRO A 295 -16.87 -27.15 -21.59
C PRO A 295 -15.82 -27.46 -20.52
N PHE A 296 -14.54 -27.07 -20.73
CA PHE A 296 -13.44 -27.50 -19.87
C PHE A 296 -13.55 -27.08 -18.39
N PRO A 297 -13.96 -25.84 -18.03
CA PRO A 297 -14.12 -25.47 -16.62
C PRO A 297 -15.17 -26.32 -15.90
N ALA A 298 -16.26 -26.67 -16.59
CA ALA A 298 -17.30 -27.52 -16.02
C ALA A 298 -16.83 -28.98 -15.91
N ILE A 299 -16.15 -29.51 -16.94
CA ILE A 299 -15.54 -30.86 -16.92
C ILE A 299 -14.54 -30.96 -15.76
N LEU A 300 -13.68 -29.93 -15.61
CA LEU A 300 -12.70 -29.88 -14.52
C LEU A 300 -13.38 -29.87 -13.15
N ALA A 301 -14.41 -29.04 -12.96
CA ALA A 301 -15.16 -28.96 -11.71
C ALA A 301 -15.82 -30.30 -11.35
N VAL A 302 -16.44 -30.98 -12.32
CA VAL A 302 -17.07 -32.29 -12.10
C VAL A 302 -16.02 -33.39 -11.82
N ALA A 303 -14.93 -33.42 -12.60
CA ALA A 303 -13.86 -34.38 -12.40
C ALA A 303 -13.18 -34.22 -11.04
N LEU A 304 -12.91 -32.98 -10.64
CA LEU A 304 -12.38 -32.67 -9.29
C LEU A 304 -13.37 -33.11 -8.20
N MET A 305 -14.67 -32.82 -8.37
CA MET A 305 -15.67 -33.23 -7.40
C MET A 305 -15.68 -34.75 -7.21
N LEU A 306 -15.55 -35.54 -8.29
CA LEU A 306 -15.52 -36.98 -8.23
C LEU A 306 -14.24 -37.52 -7.57
N VAL A 307 -13.07 -37.10 -8.09
CA VAL A 307 -11.78 -37.67 -7.64
C VAL A 307 -11.39 -37.16 -6.26
N ALA A 308 -11.59 -35.85 -5.98
CA ALA A 308 -11.25 -35.31 -4.67
C ALA A 308 -12.26 -35.68 -3.57
N THR A 309 -13.48 -36.17 -3.91
CA THR A 309 -14.40 -36.76 -2.92
C THR A 309 -13.79 -38.01 -2.30
N GLU A 310 -13.17 -38.89 -3.11
CA GLU A 310 -12.49 -40.11 -2.61
C GLU A 310 -11.33 -39.73 -1.67
N GLU A 311 -10.58 -38.68 -2.01
CA GLU A 311 -9.53 -38.12 -1.14
C GLU A 311 -10.09 -37.64 0.20
N ARG A 312 -11.25 -36.95 0.20
CA ARG A 312 -11.90 -36.46 1.44
C ARG A 312 -12.41 -37.61 2.31
N ILE A 313 -13.00 -38.64 1.70
CA ILE A 313 -13.38 -39.87 2.40
C ILE A 313 -12.14 -40.47 3.06
N ASN A 314 -11.05 -40.61 2.31
CA ASN A 314 -9.79 -41.15 2.79
C ASN A 314 -9.19 -40.36 3.96
N SER A 315 -9.25 -39.01 3.92
CA SER A 315 -8.74 -38.16 4.99
C SER A 315 -9.52 -38.30 6.31
N VAL A 316 -10.84 -38.51 6.22
CA VAL A 316 -11.70 -38.74 7.40
C VAL A 316 -11.53 -40.11 7.98
N THR A 317 -11.43 -41.16 7.13
CA THR A 317 -11.26 -42.55 7.58
C THR A 317 -9.84 -42.87 8.05
N GLY A 318 -8.85 -42.06 7.71
CA GLY A 318 -7.45 -42.29 8.09
C GLY A 318 -6.86 -43.55 7.49
N THR A 319 -7.12 -43.82 6.19
CA THR A 319 -6.61 -44.99 5.48
C THR A 319 -5.07 -44.94 5.30
N SER A 320 -4.50 -46.01 4.75
CA SER A 320 -3.06 -46.13 4.60
C SER A 320 -2.43 -45.04 3.77
N LEU A 321 -1.18 -44.71 4.08
CA LEU A 321 -0.39 -43.71 3.34
C LEU A 321 -0.27 -44.09 1.85
N ALA A 322 -0.16 -45.37 1.55
CA ALA A 322 -0.05 -45.87 0.17
C ALA A 322 -1.30 -45.54 -0.65
N LEU A 323 -2.49 -45.76 -0.09
CA LEU A 323 -3.77 -45.43 -0.73
C LEU A 323 -3.92 -43.90 -0.89
N THR A 324 -3.56 -43.12 0.14
CA THR A 324 -3.59 -41.65 0.09
C THR A 324 -2.70 -41.11 -1.03
N VAL A 325 -1.46 -41.57 -1.14
CA VAL A 325 -0.51 -41.13 -2.19
C VAL A 325 -0.99 -41.54 -3.58
N ALA A 326 -1.61 -42.72 -3.70
CA ALA A 326 -2.18 -43.16 -4.97
C ALA A 326 -3.40 -42.32 -5.40
N LEU A 327 -4.31 -41.99 -4.48
CA LEU A 327 -5.45 -41.10 -4.76
C LEU A 327 -5.00 -39.68 -5.13
N ASN A 328 -4.02 -39.14 -4.44
CA ASN A 328 -3.38 -37.85 -4.79
C ASN A 328 -2.78 -37.91 -6.20
N GLY A 329 -2.11 -39.01 -6.55
CA GLY A 329 -1.59 -39.26 -7.89
C GLY A 329 -2.68 -39.34 -8.96
N LEU A 330 -3.80 -39.96 -8.65
CA LEU A 330 -4.97 -40.01 -9.53
C LEU A 330 -5.59 -38.63 -9.77
N THR A 331 -5.76 -37.86 -8.71
CA THR A 331 -6.25 -36.47 -8.79
C THR A 331 -5.33 -35.61 -9.67
N ALA A 332 -4.02 -35.72 -9.48
CA ALA A 332 -3.03 -35.03 -10.29
C ALA A 332 -3.09 -35.46 -11.77
N LEU A 333 -3.20 -36.77 -12.04
CA LEU A 333 -3.28 -37.32 -13.39
C LEU A 333 -4.51 -36.79 -14.12
N VAL A 334 -5.70 -36.94 -13.52
CA VAL A 334 -6.98 -36.51 -14.13
C VAL A 334 -6.98 -35.01 -14.43
N THR A 335 -6.54 -34.24 -13.49
CA THR A 335 -6.47 -32.78 -13.63
C THR A 335 -5.47 -32.38 -14.72
N ALA A 336 -4.27 -32.98 -14.74
CA ALA A 336 -3.26 -32.70 -15.75
C ALA A 336 -3.75 -33.06 -17.16
N LEU A 337 -4.44 -34.19 -17.31
CA LEU A 337 -5.03 -34.62 -18.59
C LEU A 337 -6.09 -33.65 -19.10
N ILE A 338 -6.96 -33.13 -18.21
CA ILE A 338 -7.98 -32.13 -18.57
C ILE A 338 -7.31 -30.83 -19.04
N PHE A 339 -6.31 -30.33 -18.31
CA PHE A 339 -5.56 -29.14 -18.72
C PHE A 339 -4.78 -29.37 -20.01
N ALA A 340 -4.15 -30.52 -20.18
CA ALA A 340 -3.47 -30.89 -21.44
C ALA A 340 -4.44 -30.96 -22.61
N ALA A 341 -5.60 -31.55 -22.43
CA ALA A 341 -6.66 -31.62 -23.45
C ALA A 341 -7.19 -30.24 -23.82
N ALA A 342 -7.40 -29.34 -22.82
CA ALA A 342 -7.79 -27.96 -23.06
C ALA A 342 -6.71 -27.20 -23.87
N LEU A 343 -5.45 -27.38 -23.53
CA LEU A 343 -4.32 -26.73 -24.20
C LEU A 343 -4.13 -27.26 -25.63
N LEU A 344 -4.20 -28.55 -25.83
CA LEU A 344 -4.17 -29.17 -27.16
C LEU A 344 -5.35 -28.68 -28.02
N ARG A 345 -6.54 -28.59 -27.44
CA ARG A 345 -7.73 -28.05 -28.13
C ARG A 345 -7.54 -26.58 -28.53
N TYR A 346 -6.97 -25.78 -27.61
CA TYR A 346 -6.60 -24.39 -27.90
C TYR A 346 -5.64 -24.30 -29.09
N HIS A 347 -4.55 -25.06 -29.08
CA HIS A 347 -3.56 -25.06 -30.16
C HIS A 347 -4.12 -25.58 -31.49
N HIS A 348 -4.96 -26.65 -31.43
CA HIS A 348 -5.61 -27.20 -32.63
C HIS A 348 -6.55 -26.18 -33.29
N VAL A 349 -7.45 -25.55 -32.51
CA VAL A 349 -8.39 -24.56 -33.04
C VAL A 349 -7.65 -23.34 -33.59
N ARG A 350 -6.60 -22.90 -32.91
CA ARG A 350 -5.80 -21.76 -33.36
C ARG A 350 -5.09 -22.06 -34.69
N ARG A 351 -4.46 -23.22 -34.83
CA ARG A 351 -3.80 -23.65 -36.09
C ARG A 351 -4.79 -23.83 -37.24
N LYS A 352 -5.92 -24.49 -36.94
CA LYS A 352 -6.97 -24.76 -37.93
C LYS A 352 -7.57 -23.50 -38.55
N HIS A 353 -7.60 -22.40 -37.84
CA HIS A 353 -8.24 -21.16 -38.24
C HIS A 353 -7.25 -20.01 -38.44
N ASP A 354 -5.94 -20.30 -38.48
CA ASP A 354 -4.84 -19.36 -38.67
C ASP A 354 -4.97 -18.06 -37.82
N LEU A 355 -5.37 -18.26 -36.53
CA LEU A 355 -5.56 -17.14 -35.62
C LEU A 355 -4.20 -16.61 -35.16
N GLU A 356 -4.03 -15.28 -35.18
CA GLU A 356 -2.84 -14.60 -34.71
C GLU A 356 -2.47 -14.97 -33.26
N ARG A 357 -1.16 -14.98 -32.96
CA ARG A 357 -0.69 -15.17 -31.59
C ARG A 357 -1.06 -13.93 -30.78
N PRO A 358 -1.69 -14.11 -29.60
CA PRO A 358 -1.92 -12.98 -28.73
C PRO A 358 -0.57 -12.36 -28.36
N GLY A 359 -0.45 -11.03 -28.56
CA GLY A 359 0.76 -10.28 -28.25
C GLY A 359 0.98 -10.15 -26.73
N GLY A 360 2.20 -9.86 -26.34
CA GLY A 360 2.53 -9.56 -24.93
C GLY A 360 2.32 -10.72 -23.97
N ILE A 361 1.83 -10.41 -22.77
CA ILE A 361 1.64 -11.35 -21.66
C ILE A 361 0.65 -12.47 -21.99
N ALA A 362 -0.41 -12.16 -22.75
CA ALA A 362 -1.41 -13.16 -23.12
C ALA A 362 -0.82 -14.33 -23.95
N GLY A 363 0.26 -14.06 -24.70
CA GLY A 363 1.00 -15.10 -25.43
C GLY A 363 1.86 -16.01 -24.56
N LEU A 364 2.27 -15.53 -23.37
CA LEU A 364 3.07 -16.33 -22.43
C LEU A 364 2.22 -17.34 -21.65
N ILE A 365 0.92 -17.07 -21.43
CA ILE A 365 0.04 -17.93 -20.62
C ILE A 365 0.03 -19.38 -21.13
N PRO A 366 -0.23 -19.69 -22.42
CA PRO A 366 -0.23 -21.06 -22.90
C PRO A 366 1.16 -21.72 -22.86
N PHE A 367 2.24 -20.95 -22.97
CA PHE A 367 3.60 -21.46 -22.84
C PHE A 367 3.90 -21.88 -21.39
N VAL A 368 3.63 -20.99 -20.42
CA VAL A 368 3.82 -21.28 -18.99
C VAL A 368 2.96 -22.47 -18.57
N ALA A 369 1.68 -22.50 -18.99
CA ALA A 369 0.80 -23.63 -18.75
C ALA A 369 1.35 -24.94 -19.32
N SER A 370 1.93 -24.92 -20.54
CA SER A 370 2.55 -26.10 -21.16
C SER A 370 3.73 -26.62 -20.33
N VAL A 371 4.62 -25.73 -19.89
CA VAL A 371 5.78 -26.09 -19.06
C VAL A 371 5.32 -26.66 -17.72
N TRP A 372 4.32 -26.05 -17.09
CA TRP A 372 3.80 -26.51 -15.80
C TRP A 372 3.13 -27.90 -15.91
N ILE A 373 2.30 -28.12 -16.94
CA ILE A 373 1.68 -29.42 -17.21
C ILE A 373 2.76 -30.47 -17.51
N ALA A 374 3.79 -30.12 -18.29
CA ALA A 374 4.90 -31.02 -18.55
C ALA A 374 5.65 -31.40 -17.25
N ALA A 375 5.85 -30.45 -16.33
CA ALA A 375 6.44 -30.73 -15.03
C ALA A 375 5.58 -31.69 -14.19
N ILE A 376 4.24 -31.51 -14.17
CA ILE A 376 3.31 -32.43 -13.49
C ILE A 376 3.40 -33.83 -14.10
N LEU A 377 3.36 -33.96 -15.42
CA LEU A 377 3.43 -35.26 -16.11
C LEU A 377 4.80 -35.91 -15.89
N LEU A 378 5.87 -35.18 -15.89
CA LEU A 378 7.21 -35.69 -15.58
C LEU A 378 7.28 -36.22 -14.12
N ALA A 379 6.72 -35.48 -13.16
CA ALA A 379 6.66 -35.92 -11.76
C ALA A 379 5.84 -37.22 -11.61
N LEU A 380 4.69 -37.34 -12.31
CA LEU A 380 3.89 -38.54 -12.36
C LEU A 380 4.65 -39.73 -13.00
N PHE A 381 5.37 -39.47 -14.09
CA PHE A 381 6.15 -40.50 -14.79
C PHE A 381 7.34 -41.01 -13.94
N THR A 382 7.99 -40.13 -13.20
CA THR A 382 9.13 -40.46 -12.35
C THR A 382 8.74 -41.03 -10.98
N GLY A 383 7.41 -41.08 -10.65
CA GLY A 383 6.88 -41.65 -9.41
C GLY A 383 6.83 -40.63 -8.23
N TYR A 384 7.05 -39.37 -8.45
CA TYR A 384 6.90 -38.31 -7.42
C TYR A 384 5.43 -37.86 -7.36
N LEU A 385 4.52 -38.75 -6.92
CA LEU A 385 3.08 -38.50 -6.95
C LEU A 385 2.66 -37.32 -6.07
N SER A 386 3.25 -37.20 -4.89
CA SER A 386 2.99 -36.07 -3.96
C SER A 386 3.44 -34.72 -4.54
N LEU A 387 4.57 -34.68 -5.26
CA LEU A 387 5.03 -33.50 -5.98
C LEU A 387 4.07 -33.13 -7.11
N ALA A 388 3.61 -34.13 -7.89
CA ALA A 388 2.65 -33.92 -8.96
C ALA A 388 1.33 -33.36 -8.42
N TYR A 389 0.83 -33.89 -7.31
CA TYR A 389 -0.36 -33.40 -6.63
C TYR A 389 -0.19 -31.95 -6.15
N PHE A 390 0.94 -31.65 -5.52
CA PHE A 390 1.27 -30.28 -5.10
C PHE A 390 1.31 -29.29 -6.27
N LEU A 391 2.01 -29.63 -7.36
CA LEU A 391 2.07 -28.80 -8.56
C LEU A 391 0.70 -28.58 -9.19
N THR A 392 -0.15 -29.61 -9.17
CA THR A 392 -1.53 -29.57 -9.67
C THR A 392 -2.39 -28.63 -8.81
N GLY A 393 -2.32 -28.77 -7.50
CA GLY A 393 -3.02 -27.89 -6.55
C GLY A 393 -2.61 -26.43 -6.75
N LYS A 394 -1.30 -26.15 -6.93
CA LYS A 394 -0.79 -24.82 -7.22
C LYS A 394 -1.28 -24.29 -8.57
N LEU A 395 -1.31 -25.11 -9.61
CA LEU A 395 -1.85 -24.71 -10.92
C LEU A 395 -3.31 -24.29 -10.82
N LEU A 396 -4.14 -25.09 -10.15
CA LEU A 396 -5.55 -24.79 -9.90
C LEU A 396 -5.73 -23.51 -9.11
N TRP A 397 -5.01 -23.38 -7.99
CA TRP A 397 -5.08 -22.22 -7.10
C TRP A 397 -4.69 -20.92 -7.81
N ILE A 398 -3.53 -20.91 -8.49
CA ILE A 398 -3.07 -19.77 -9.28
C ILE A 398 -4.06 -19.42 -10.40
N SER A 399 -4.64 -20.43 -11.07
CA SER A 399 -5.63 -20.21 -12.13
C SER A 399 -6.90 -19.54 -11.61
N VAL A 400 -7.40 -19.97 -10.46
CA VAL A 400 -8.59 -19.39 -9.80
C VAL A 400 -8.30 -17.96 -9.36
N ILE A 401 -7.15 -17.71 -8.72
CA ILE A 401 -6.73 -16.37 -8.29
C ILE A 401 -6.59 -15.44 -9.50
N ALA A 402 -5.88 -15.87 -10.56
CA ALA A 402 -5.68 -15.07 -11.76
C ALA A 402 -7.01 -14.72 -12.45
N ALA A 403 -7.92 -15.69 -12.56
CA ALA A 403 -9.25 -15.48 -13.13
C ALA A 403 -10.09 -14.50 -12.31
N THR A 404 -10.12 -14.68 -10.98
CA THR A 404 -10.84 -13.79 -10.05
C THR A 404 -10.27 -12.38 -10.10
N THR A 405 -8.94 -12.26 -10.01
CA THR A 405 -8.25 -10.96 -10.05
C THR A 405 -8.49 -10.23 -11.36
N TYR A 406 -8.46 -10.93 -12.49
CA TYR A 406 -8.76 -10.33 -13.79
C TYR A 406 -10.18 -9.73 -13.83
N LEU A 407 -11.19 -10.48 -13.34
CA LEU A 407 -12.57 -10.00 -13.27
C LEU A 407 -12.72 -8.81 -12.32
N LEU A 408 -12.08 -8.87 -11.15
CA LEU A 408 -12.13 -7.80 -10.15
C LEU A 408 -11.44 -6.53 -10.66
N ILE A 409 -10.29 -6.64 -11.32
CA ILE A 409 -9.57 -5.50 -11.90
C ILE A 409 -10.42 -4.83 -13.00
N ALA A 410 -11.03 -5.63 -13.86
CA ALA A 410 -11.90 -5.11 -14.91
C ALA A 410 -13.10 -4.37 -14.30
N PHE A 411 -13.79 -5.00 -13.36
CA PHE A 411 -14.96 -4.44 -12.69
C PHE A 411 -14.64 -3.19 -11.87
N PHE A 412 -13.57 -3.22 -11.07
CA PHE A 412 -13.15 -2.06 -10.26
C PHE A 412 -12.73 -0.87 -11.14
N GLY A 413 -11.98 -1.14 -12.22
CA GLY A 413 -11.61 -0.11 -13.18
C GLY A 413 -12.83 0.54 -13.85
N ASP A 414 -13.82 -0.28 -14.26
CA ASP A 414 -15.05 0.19 -14.88
C ASP A 414 -15.95 0.96 -13.89
N ILE A 415 -15.96 0.57 -12.59
CA ILE A 415 -16.64 1.34 -11.52
C ILE A 415 -16.00 2.71 -11.38
N CYS A 416 -14.68 2.79 -11.23
CA CYS A 416 -13.97 4.06 -11.06
C CYS A 416 -14.20 4.98 -12.27
N GLU A 417 -14.13 4.44 -13.50
CA GLU A 417 -14.38 5.20 -14.72
C GLU A 417 -15.81 5.69 -14.79
N THR A 418 -16.81 4.90 -14.38
CA THR A 418 -18.23 5.27 -14.46
C THR A 418 -18.65 6.23 -13.35
N LEU A 419 -18.25 5.97 -12.09
CA LEU A 419 -18.64 6.79 -10.94
C LEU A 419 -17.93 8.14 -10.89
N LEU A 420 -16.66 8.18 -11.32
CA LEU A 420 -15.82 9.38 -11.22
C LEU A 420 -15.63 10.11 -12.56
N SER A 421 -16.20 9.60 -13.67
CA SER A 421 -16.03 10.27 -14.96
C SER A 421 -16.97 11.47 -15.10
N PRO A 422 -16.47 12.62 -15.56
CA PRO A 422 -17.30 13.78 -15.87
C PRO A 422 -18.30 13.55 -17.02
N LYS A 423 -18.19 12.40 -17.73
CA LYS A 423 -19.05 12.03 -18.86
C LYS A 423 -20.36 11.37 -18.43
N HIS A 424 -20.48 10.94 -17.17
CA HIS A 424 -21.66 10.24 -16.65
C HIS A 424 -22.43 11.07 -15.61
N PRO A 425 -23.77 10.97 -15.55
CA PRO A 425 -24.58 11.72 -14.59
C PRO A 425 -24.18 11.50 -13.13
N SER A 426 -23.78 10.26 -12.78
CA SER A 426 -23.28 9.92 -11.45
C SER A 426 -21.98 10.66 -11.10
N GLY A 427 -21.07 10.79 -12.06
CA GLY A 427 -19.84 11.54 -11.90
C GLY A 427 -20.07 13.04 -11.75
N LEU A 428 -20.99 13.60 -12.53
CA LEU A 428 -21.38 15.01 -12.40
C LEU A 428 -22.04 15.31 -11.04
N ALA A 429 -22.92 14.44 -10.56
CA ALA A 429 -23.54 14.59 -9.24
C ALA A 429 -22.49 14.57 -8.12
N LEU A 430 -21.51 13.66 -8.20
CA LEU A 430 -20.40 13.57 -7.23
C LEU A 430 -19.48 14.79 -7.32
N ALA A 431 -19.17 15.28 -8.53
CA ALA A 431 -18.36 16.47 -8.73
C ALA A 431 -19.01 17.71 -8.11
N ASN A 432 -20.33 17.88 -8.34
CA ASN A 432 -21.08 18.99 -7.77
C ASN A 432 -21.16 18.91 -6.23
N ALA A 433 -21.30 17.70 -5.69
CA ALA A 433 -21.33 17.49 -4.24
C ALA A 433 -19.98 17.77 -3.54
N LEU A 434 -18.86 17.47 -4.22
CA LEU A 434 -17.51 17.62 -3.68
C LEU A 434 -16.78 18.89 -4.17
N GLY A 435 -17.39 19.69 -5.05
CA GLY A 435 -16.76 20.89 -5.62
C GLY A 435 -15.55 20.61 -6.51
N LEU A 436 -15.47 19.40 -7.12
CA LEU A 436 -14.34 18.97 -7.92
C LEU A 436 -14.42 19.49 -9.36
N SER A 437 -13.32 20.07 -9.86
CA SER A 437 -13.24 20.40 -11.27
C SER A 437 -13.19 19.13 -12.15
N PRO A 438 -13.66 19.16 -13.39
CA PRO A 438 -13.65 17.99 -14.30
C PRO A 438 -12.26 17.35 -14.47
N ARG A 439 -11.21 18.16 -14.38
CA ARG A 439 -9.83 17.70 -14.49
C ARG A 439 -9.39 16.92 -13.25
N HIS A 440 -9.64 17.45 -12.05
CA HIS A 440 -9.34 16.76 -10.80
C HIS A 440 -10.14 15.46 -10.66
N GLN A 441 -11.36 15.45 -11.18
CA GLN A 441 -12.22 14.25 -11.21
C GLN A 441 -11.63 13.15 -12.11
N ALA A 442 -11.14 13.50 -13.31
CA ALA A 442 -10.48 12.55 -14.21
C ALA A 442 -9.17 12.01 -13.59
N GLN A 443 -8.38 12.88 -12.93
CA GLN A 443 -7.19 12.47 -12.20
C GLN A 443 -7.54 11.52 -11.05
N ALA A 444 -8.52 11.85 -10.23
CA ALA A 444 -8.98 11.01 -9.11
C ALA A 444 -9.45 9.63 -9.59
N SER A 445 -10.21 9.57 -10.69
CA SER A 445 -10.64 8.31 -11.32
C SER A 445 -9.45 7.45 -11.72
N THR A 446 -8.46 8.04 -12.39
CA THR A 446 -7.27 7.34 -12.87
C THR A 446 -6.39 6.85 -11.71
N VAL A 447 -6.20 7.69 -10.68
CA VAL A 447 -5.42 7.34 -9.48
C VAL A 447 -6.11 6.20 -8.72
N LEU A 448 -7.41 6.33 -8.44
CA LEU A 448 -8.16 5.33 -7.69
C LEU A 448 -8.20 3.98 -8.43
N ALA A 449 -8.46 3.99 -9.74
CA ALA A 449 -8.42 2.78 -10.55
C ALA A 449 -7.02 2.14 -10.59
N GLY A 450 -5.97 2.95 -10.61
CA GLY A 450 -4.59 2.46 -10.60
C GLY A 450 -4.19 1.88 -9.25
N VAL A 451 -4.46 2.59 -8.16
CA VAL A 451 -4.19 2.12 -6.79
C VAL A 451 -4.96 0.83 -6.52
N GLY A 452 -6.25 0.79 -6.85
CA GLY A 452 -7.06 -0.42 -6.68
C GLY A 452 -6.56 -1.61 -7.50
N ARG A 453 -6.15 -1.37 -8.77
CA ARG A 453 -5.52 -2.42 -9.60
C ARG A 453 -4.23 -2.93 -8.99
N THR A 454 -3.37 -2.04 -8.51
CA THR A 454 -2.09 -2.42 -7.88
C THR A 454 -2.35 -3.22 -6.61
N LEU A 455 -3.28 -2.78 -5.77
CA LEU A 455 -3.66 -3.48 -4.54
C LEU A 455 -4.21 -4.88 -4.85
N LEU A 456 -5.12 -5.01 -5.83
CA LEU A 456 -5.65 -6.30 -6.26
C LEU A 456 -4.56 -7.24 -6.80
N LEU A 457 -3.59 -6.71 -7.56
CA LEU A 457 -2.45 -7.50 -8.06
C LEU A 457 -1.52 -7.93 -6.93
N LEU A 458 -1.23 -7.06 -5.97
CA LEU A 458 -0.43 -7.40 -4.80
C LEU A 458 -1.13 -8.45 -3.94
N THR A 459 -2.43 -8.30 -3.70
CA THR A 459 -3.24 -9.30 -2.98
C THR A 459 -3.25 -10.63 -3.73
N ALA A 460 -3.41 -10.63 -5.05
CA ALA A 460 -3.37 -11.83 -5.87
C ALA A 460 -2.00 -12.52 -5.82
N LEU A 461 -0.93 -11.75 -5.90
CA LEU A 461 0.43 -12.26 -5.77
C LEU A 461 0.64 -12.91 -4.40
N LEU A 462 0.22 -12.22 -3.35
CA LEU A 462 0.28 -12.72 -1.98
C LEU A 462 -0.49 -14.04 -1.83
N LEU A 463 -1.76 -14.09 -2.29
CA LEU A 463 -2.59 -15.28 -2.25
C LEU A 463 -2.02 -16.45 -3.08
N ALA A 464 -1.34 -16.18 -4.20
CA ALA A 464 -0.73 -17.20 -5.03
C ALA A 464 0.41 -17.95 -4.33
N PHE A 465 1.13 -17.26 -3.42
CA PHE A 465 2.23 -17.87 -2.65
C PHE A 465 1.77 -18.63 -1.42
N LEU A 466 0.55 -18.39 -0.95
CA LEU A 466 0.00 -19.13 0.19
C LEU A 466 -0.01 -20.64 -0.05
N PRO A 467 0.19 -21.44 1.00
CA PRO A 467 -0.18 -22.84 0.97
C PRO A 467 -1.66 -22.97 0.61
N VAL A 468 -2.01 -23.98 -0.20
CA VAL A 468 -3.41 -24.24 -0.54
C VAL A 468 -4.16 -24.57 0.75
N GLY A 469 -5.21 -23.79 1.06
CA GLY A 469 -6.02 -23.99 2.28
C GLY A 469 -5.66 -23.11 3.47
N SER A 470 -4.62 -22.26 3.41
CA SER A 470 -4.32 -21.32 4.50
C SER A 470 -5.29 -20.14 4.51
N SER A 471 -5.64 -19.67 5.71
CA SER A 471 -6.55 -18.54 5.90
C SER A 471 -5.83 -17.19 5.73
N PRO A 472 -6.52 -16.11 5.30
CA PRO A 472 -5.93 -14.75 5.24
C PRO A 472 -5.39 -14.25 6.58
N SER A 473 -5.95 -14.72 7.71
CA SER A 473 -5.47 -14.39 9.06
C SER A 473 -4.10 -14.98 9.36
N GLU A 474 -3.76 -16.15 8.79
CA GLU A 474 -2.43 -16.75 8.92
C GLU A 474 -1.34 -15.94 8.24
N LEU A 475 -1.70 -15.20 7.17
CA LEU A 475 -0.80 -14.27 6.51
C LEU A 475 -0.43 -13.09 7.39
N LEU A 476 -1.43 -12.44 7.97
CA LEU A 476 -1.21 -11.27 8.83
C LEU A 476 -0.36 -11.65 10.04
N GLN A 477 -0.58 -12.86 10.61
CA GLN A 477 0.24 -13.39 11.69
C GLN A 477 1.66 -13.76 11.22
N GLY A 478 1.82 -14.30 10.01
CA GLY A 478 3.13 -14.57 9.41
C GLY A 478 3.95 -13.29 9.18
N PHE A 479 3.31 -12.19 8.78
CA PHE A 479 3.97 -10.88 8.66
C PHE A 479 4.33 -10.28 10.02
N ALA A 480 3.50 -10.42 11.04
CA ALA A 480 3.81 -9.97 12.40
C ALA A 480 4.99 -10.77 13.01
N GLN A 481 5.06 -12.07 12.75
CA GLN A 481 6.17 -12.94 13.22
C GLN A 481 7.49 -12.67 12.50
N LEU A 482 7.48 -12.14 11.26
CA LEU A 482 8.72 -11.71 10.57
C LEU A 482 9.45 -10.59 11.32
N GLY A 483 8.74 -9.78 12.10
CA GLY A 483 9.31 -8.75 12.97
C GLY A 483 9.96 -9.30 14.25
N GLU A 484 9.50 -10.45 14.75
CA GLU A 484 9.99 -11.03 16.01
C GLU A 484 11.09 -12.09 15.85
N SER A 485 11.26 -12.67 14.66
CA SER A 485 12.20 -13.78 14.40
C SER A 485 13.68 -13.39 14.31
N SER A 486 14.03 -12.16 14.65
CA SER A 486 15.41 -11.64 14.53
C SER A 486 16.42 -12.17 15.57
N LYS A 487 16.05 -13.15 16.43
CA LYS A 487 16.87 -13.58 17.56
C LYS A 487 17.63 -14.91 17.39
N THR A 488 17.52 -15.60 16.27
CA THR A 488 18.32 -16.85 16.06
C THR A 488 19.22 -16.70 14.84
N LEU A 489 20.34 -16.06 15.06
CA LEU A 489 21.49 -16.03 14.15
C LEU A 489 22.32 -17.29 14.33
N GLY A 490 22.45 -18.08 13.29
CA GLY A 490 23.56 -19.04 13.26
C GLY A 490 23.34 -20.36 12.53
N ASN A 491 22.60 -20.42 11.43
CA ASN A 491 22.82 -21.45 10.39
C ASN A 491 21.97 -21.12 9.16
N LEU A 492 22.62 -20.89 8.03
CA LEU A 492 22.00 -20.71 6.72
C LEU A 492 21.33 -22.02 6.27
N ASN A 493 20.16 -22.33 6.80
CA ASN A 493 19.32 -23.41 6.28
C ASN A 493 18.57 -22.88 5.05
N ILE A 494 19.24 -22.87 3.92
CA ILE A 494 18.62 -22.56 2.63
C ILE A 494 17.77 -23.76 2.23
N VAL A 495 16.46 -23.62 2.38
CA VAL A 495 15.50 -24.63 1.94
C VAL A 495 15.20 -24.43 0.46
N PRO A 496 15.25 -25.48 -0.40
CA PRO A 496 14.96 -25.36 -1.84
C PRO A 496 13.61 -24.66 -2.15
N GLN A 497 12.63 -24.80 -1.26
CA GLN A 497 11.34 -24.14 -1.36
C GLN A 497 11.47 -22.62 -1.22
N ASP A 498 12.31 -22.12 -0.30
CA ASP A 498 12.51 -20.68 -0.09
C ASP A 498 13.16 -20.04 -1.33
N ILE A 499 14.06 -20.76 -2.03
CA ILE A 499 14.65 -20.32 -3.30
C ILE A 499 13.58 -20.24 -4.40
N LEU A 500 12.72 -21.25 -4.52
CA LEU A 500 11.65 -21.24 -5.53
C LEU A 500 10.66 -20.09 -5.29
N VAL A 501 10.24 -19.89 -4.03
CA VAL A 501 9.37 -18.79 -3.63
C VAL A 501 10.04 -17.44 -3.88
N ALA A 502 11.31 -17.28 -3.52
CA ALA A 502 12.08 -16.08 -3.77
C ALA A 502 12.22 -15.77 -5.26
N LEU A 503 12.49 -16.79 -6.09
CA LEU A 503 12.56 -16.66 -7.54
C LEU A 503 11.21 -16.22 -8.15
N LEU A 504 10.13 -16.86 -7.74
CA LEU A 504 8.77 -16.52 -8.18
C LEU A 504 8.38 -15.11 -7.74
N LEU A 505 8.70 -14.74 -6.50
CA LEU A 505 8.47 -13.41 -5.95
C LEU A 505 9.28 -12.36 -6.72
N PHE A 506 10.54 -12.65 -7.06
CA PHE A 506 11.39 -11.76 -7.84
C PHE A 506 10.84 -11.54 -9.26
N VAL A 507 10.53 -12.62 -9.96
CA VAL A 507 9.96 -12.53 -11.33
C VAL A 507 8.59 -11.85 -11.31
N GLY A 508 7.70 -12.26 -10.40
CA GLY A 508 6.39 -11.65 -10.25
C GLY A 508 6.45 -10.18 -9.83
N GLY A 509 7.37 -9.84 -8.93
CA GLY A 509 7.60 -8.48 -8.48
C GLY A 509 8.17 -7.56 -9.57
N LEU A 510 9.13 -8.05 -10.38
CA LEU A 510 9.62 -7.32 -11.55
C LEU A 510 8.50 -7.06 -12.56
N PHE A 511 7.61 -8.04 -12.73
CA PHE A 511 6.45 -7.91 -13.59
C PHE A 511 5.46 -6.86 -13.06
N ALA A 512 5.13 -6.91 -11.77
CA ALA A 512 4.28 -5.94 -11.10
C ALA A 512 4.88 -4.52 -11.20
N LEU A 513 6.18 -4.37 -10.96
CA LEU A 513 6.90 -3.10 -11.08
C LEU A 513 6.84 -2.55 -12.52
N ARG A 514 6.96 -3.41 -13.54
CA ARG A 514 6.82 -3.02 -14.94
C ARG A 514 5.41 -2.50 -15.24
N ILE A 515 4.39 -3.14 -14.69
CA ILE A 515 2.99 -2.71 -14.84
C ILE A 515 2.78 -1.35 -14.19
N VAL A 516 3.28 -1.15 -12.95
CA VAL A 516 3.18 0.12 -12.21
C VAL A 516 3.88 1.24 -12.98
N LYS A 517 5.12 1.02 -13.45
CA LYS A 517 5.85 2.00 -14.25
C LYS A 517 5.11 2.37 -15.54
N ARG A 518 4.58 1.38 -16.24
CA ARG A 518 3.83 1.58 -17.47
C ARG A 518 2.53 2.35 -17.23
N TRP A 519 1.79 1.98 -16.17
CA TRP A 519 0.58 2.69 -15.78
C TRP A 519 0.87 4.15 -15.41
N LEU A 520 1.95 4.38 -14.64
CA LEU A 520 2.39 5.71 -14.25
C LEU A 520 2.73 6.58 -15.47
N SER A 521 3.52 6.03 -16.41
CA SER A 521 3.98 6.76 -17.62
C SER A 521 2.88 6.99 -18.64
N GLU A 522 1.98 6.02 -18.86
CA GLU A 522 1.00 6.06 -19.94
C GLU A 522 -0.37 6.62 -19.53
N ARG A 523 -0.73 6.52 -18.21
CA ARG A 523 -2.07 6.91 -17.76
C ARG A 523 -2.10 8.05 -16.75
N LEU A 524 -1.28 7.99 -15.70
CA LEU A 524 -1.34 8.99 -14.63
C LEU A 524 -0.60 10.28 -14.97
N LEU A 525 0.67 10.19 -15.35
CA LEU A 525 1.50 11.36 -15.59
C LEU A 525 1.09 12.23 -16.81
N PRO A 526 0.52 11.69 -17.90
CA PRO A 526 0.00 12.53 -18.97
C PRO A 526 -1.12 13.47 -18.56
N GLU A 527 -1.92 13.10 -17.54
CA GLU A 527 -2.99 13.94 -17.00
C GLU A 527 -2.47 15.07 -16.09
N THR A 528 -1.17 15.07 -15.77
CA THR A 528 -0.54 16.12 -14.96
C THR A 528 0.06 17.22 -15.84
N ASN A 529 0.32 18.41 -15.25
CA ASN A 529 0.97 19.53 -15.94
C ASN A 529 2.50 19.43 -15.96
N MET A 530 3.06 18.24 -15.71
CA MET A 530 4.49 18.03 -15.66
C MET A 530 5.10 18.00 -17.07
N ASP A 531 6.29 18.53 -17.23
CA ASP A 531 7.08 18.41 -18.46
C ASP A 531 7.59 16.97 -18.68
N ALA A 532 7.98 16.65 -19.90
CA ALA A 532 8.41 15.31 -20.28
C ALA A 532 9.62 14.81 -19.46
N GLY A 533 10.56 15.71 -19.12
CA GLY A 533 11.75 15.38 -18.34
C GLY A 533 11.38 14.98 -16.89
N MET A 534 10.50 15.74 -16.25
CA MET A 534 10.03 15.45 -14.89
C MET A 534 9.26 14.14 -14.83
N ARG A 535 8.41 13.85 -15.84
CA ARG A 535 7.68 12.57 -15.94
C ARG A 535 8.63 11.38 -16.01
N ALA A 536 9.65 11.47 -16.89
CA ALA A 536 10.65 10.41 -17.05
C ALA A 536 11.44 10.18 -15.74
N SER A 537 11.84 11.25 -15.06
CA SER A 537 12.56 11.19 -13.79
C SER A 537 11.71 10.54 -12.69
N LEU A 538 10.43 10.88 -12.59
CA LEU A 538 9.51 10.30 -11.60
C LEU A 538 9.29 8.80 -11.83
N VAL A 539 9.08 8.36 -13.08
CA VAL A 539 8.95 6.93 -13.42
C VAL A 539 10.22 6.17 -13.08
N THR A 540 11.38 6.77 -13.31
CA THR A 540 12.67 6.17 -12.98
C THR A 540 12.88 6.05 -11.48
N LEU A 541 12.55 7.08 -10.71
CA LEU A 541 12.63 7.08 -9.25
C LEU A 541 11.73 6.00 -8.63
N VAL A 542 10.47 5.90 -9.09
CA VAL A 542 9.53 4.85 -8.66
C VAL A 542 10.09 3.47 -9.04
N GLY A 543 10.74 3.36 -10.19
CA GLY A 543 11.40 2.14 -10.61
C GLY A 543 12.53 1.69 -9.67
N TYR A 544 13.39 2.61 -9.27
CA TYR A 544 14.49 2.31 -8.35
C TYR A 544 13.97 1.95 -6.94
N LEU A 545 13.04 2.75 -6.41
CA LEU A 545 12.45 2.50 -5.10
C LEU A 545 11.73 1.14 -5.07
N GLY A 546 10.93 0.84 -6.09
CA GLY A 546 10.22 -0.42 -6.21
C GLY A 546 11.18 -1.62 -6.35
N PHE A 547 12.30 -1.46 -7.08
CA PHE A 547 13.31 -2.51 -7.18
C PHE A 547 14.02 -2.78 -5.84
N VAL A 548 14.36 -1.73 -5.09
CA VAL A 548 14.97 -1.88 -3.75
C VAL A 548 14.02 -2.59 -2.80
N LEU A 549 12.74 -2.20 -2.77
CA LEU A 549 11.72 -2.87 -1.95
C LEU A 549 11.54 -4.34 -2.35
N LEU A 550 11.53 -4.64 -3.64
CA LEU A 550 11.47 -6.01 -4.16
C LEU A 550 12.69 -6.83 -3.74
N ALA A 551 13.89 -6.26 -3.86
CA ALA A 551 15.12 -6.91 -3.44
C ALA A 551 15.12 -7.22 -1.93
N MET A 552 14.68 -6.27 -1.09
CA MET A 552 14.53 -6.50 0.36
C MET A 552 13.52 -7.62 0.66
N LEU A 553 12.40 -7.65 -0.06
CA LEU A 553 11.36 -8.67 0.11
C LEU A 553 11.88 -10.07 -0.28
N VAL A 554 12.63 -10.16 -1.37
CA VAL A 554 13.28 -11.41 -1.83
C VAL A 554 14.33 -11.87 -0.82
N MET A 555 15.18 -10.96 -0.33
CA MET A 555 16.19 -11.27 0.69
C MET A 555 15.55 -11.75 1.99
N SER A 556 14.46 -11.12 2.41
CA SER A 556 13.65 -11.55 3.57
C SER A 556 13.10 -12.96 3.39
N THR A 557 12.62 -13.30 2.18
CA THR A 557 12.12 -14.64 1.85
C THR A 557 13.23 -15.70 1.91
N LEU A 558 14.44 -15.33 1.50
CA LEU A 558 15.65 -16.18 1.59
C LEU A 558 16.22 -16.28 3.00
N ARG A 559 15.59 -15.62 3.99
CA ARG A 559 16.03 -15.54 5.39
C ARG A 559 17.43 -14.93 5.55
N ILE A 560 17.86 -14.11 4.59
CA ILE A 560 19.11 -13.37 4.70
C ILE A 560 18.92 -12.32 5.80
N ASN A 561 19.86 -12.27 6.74
CA ASN A 561 19.80 -11.31 7.83
C ASN A 561 19.93 -9.87 7.32
N LEU A 562 18.83 -9.14 7.39
CA LEU A 562 18.77 -7.75 6.96
C LEU A 562 19.33 -6.76 7.98
N THR A 563 19.72 -7.22 9.17
CA THR A 563 20.21 -6.33 10.26
C THR A 563 21.48 -5.59 9.85
N SER A 564 22.41 -6.26 9.17
CA SER A 564 23.62 -5.61 8.63
C SER A 564 23.29 -4.61 7.53
N LEU A 565 22.27 -4.88 6.73
CA LEU A 565 21.78 -3.97 5.70
C LEU A 565 21.14 -2.71 6.31
N THR A 566 20.50 -2.85 7.47
CA THR A 566 19.90 -1.72 8.20
C THR A 566 20.93 -0.67 8.55
N TRP A 567 22.14 -1.06 8.96
CA TRP A 567 23.25 -0.12 9.21
C TRP A 567 23.66 0.64 7.95
N VAL A 568 23.76 -0.06 6.81
CA VAL A 568 24.10 0.56 5.52
C VAL A 568 22.99 1.51 5.07
N VAL A 569 21.73 1.08 5.17
CA VAL A 569 20.56 1.90 4.81
C VAL A 569 20.45 3.11 5.73
N SER A 570 20.74 2.96 7.04
CA SER A 570 20.74 4.08 7.98
C SER A 570 21.84 5.09 7.65
N ALA A 571 23.07 4.62 7.40
CA ALA A 571 24.17 5.51 6.99
C ALA A 571 23.88 6.21 5.66
N LEU A 572 23.33 5.50 4.68
CA LEU A 572 22.91 6.04 3.40
C LEU A 572 21.77 7.08 3.55
N SER A 573 20.80 6.79 4.44
CA SER A 573 19.69 7.70 4.73
C SER A 573 20.18 9.02 5.34
N VAL A 574 21.18 8.96 6.23
CA VAL A 574 21.82 10.17 6.78
C VAL A 574 22.53 10.94 5.66
N GLY A 575 23.29 10.25 4.80
CA GLY A 575 23.94 10.87 3.64
C GLY A 575 22.96 11.52 2.65
N ILE A 576 21.89 10.83 2.32
CA ILE A 576 20.80 11.36 1.48
C ILE A 576 20.12 12.53 2.19
N GLY A 577 19.89 12.44 3.51
CA GLY A 577 19.30 13.52 4.32
C GLY A 577 20.11 14.81 4.22
N PHE A 578 21.44 14.73 4.37
CA PHE A 578 22.34 15.88 4.19
C PHE A 578 22.32 16.40 2.73
N GLY A 579 22.30 15.49 1.74
CA GLY A 579 22.22 15.89 0.33
C GLY A 579 20.90 16.58 -0.05
N LEU A 580 19.80 16.24 0.62
CA LEU A 580 18.47 16.84 0.40
C LEU A 580 18.18 18.04 1.32
N GLN A 581 19.05 18.32 2.30
CA GLN A 581 18.82 19.36 3.33
C GLN A 581 18.46 20.72 2.71
N ALA A 582 19.24 21.17 1.72
CA ALA A 582 18.99 22.47 1.07
C ALA A 582 17.65 22.49 0.31
N ILE A 583 17.24 21.38 -0.28
CA ILE A 583 15.97 21.28 -1.01
C ILE A 583 14.80 21.36 -0.03
N VAL A 584 14.86 20.58 1.05
CA VAL A 584 13.84 20.59 2.10
C VAL A 584 13.76 21.96 2.79
N GLN A 585 14.89 22.56 3.09
CA GLN A 585 14.95 23.91 3.69
C GLN A 585 14.27 24.95 2.79
N ASN A 586 14.55 24.95 1.49
CA ASN A 586 13.92 25.86 0.55
C ASN A 586 12.42 25.60 0.37
N PHE A 587 11.99 24.34 0.40
CA PHE A 587 10.58 23.97 0.35
C PHE A 587 9.82 24.47 1.58
N ILE A 588 10.33 24.19 2.78
CA ILE A 588 9.71 24.65 4.04
C ILE A 588 9.70 26.19 4.11
N SER A 589 10.80 26.84 3.72
CA SER A 589 10.85 28.31 3.63
C SER A 589 9.83 28.89 2.67
N GLY A 590 9.62 28.20 1.51
CA GLY A 590 8.56 28.58 0.56
C GLY A 590 7.16 28.47 1.16
N LEU A 591 6.90 27.42 1.93
CA LEU A 591 5.63 27.24 2.63
C LEU A 591 5.39 28.33 3.68
N ILE A 592 6.43 28.68 4.46
CA ILE A 592 6.39 29.79 5.45
C ILE A 592 6.08 31.12 4.75
N LEU A 593 6.79 31.41 3.65
CA LEU A 593 6.56 32.67 2.87
C LEU A 593 5.12 32.78 2.37
N LEU A 594 4.53 31.68 1.92
CA LEU A 594 3.14 31.66 1.43
C LEU A 594 2.10 31.72 2.55
N THR A 595 2.43 31.22 3.75
CA THR A 595 1.54 31.17 4.91
C THR A 595 1.57 32.45 5.70
N GLU A 596 2.77 32.91 6.13
CA GLU A 596 2.96 34.13 6.94
C GLU A 596 2.96 35.40 6.10
N ARG A 597 3.32 35.28 4.82
CA ARG A 597 3.32 36.36 3.83
C ARG A 597 4.10 37.61 4.26
N PRO A 598 5.34 37.47 4.75
CA PRO A 598 6.19 38.63 5.04
C PRO A 598 6.52 39.42 3.78
N VAL A 599 6.45 38.78 2.62
CA VAL A 599 6.56 39.36 1.29
C VAL A 599 5.48 38.78 0.37
N LYS A 600 5.01 39.59 -0.59
CA LYS A 600 3.96 39.21 -1.55
C LYS A 600 4.43 39.45 -2.99
N VAL A 601 3.77 38.78 -3.94
CA VAL A 601 3.94 39.06 -5.36
C VAL A 601 3.55 40.51 -5.61
N GLY A 602 4.44 41.26 -6.24
CA GLY A 602 4.32 42.71 -6.46
C GLY A 602 5.01 43.60 -5.43
N ASP A 603 5.52 43.07 -4.31
CA ASP A 603 6.32 43.82 -3.37
C ASP A 603 7.70 44.16 -3.95
N TRP A 604 8.19 45.38 -3.66
CA TRP A 604 9.56 45.73 -3.95
C TRP A 604 10.43 45.42 -2.73
N VAL A 605 11.37 44.54 -2.92
CA VAL A 605 12.22 44.03 -1.83
C VAL A 605 13.70 44.25 -2.13
N SER A 606 14.50 44.33 -1.07
CA SER A 606 15.96 44.32 -1.14
C SER A 606 16.49 43.21 -0.21
N LEU A 607 17.27 42.30 -0.77
CA LEU A 607 17.81 41.12 -0.09
C LEU A 607 19.19 40.79 -0.66
N GLY A 608 20.25 40.79 0.17
CA GLY A 608 21.59 40.35 -0.25
C GLY A 608 22.17 41.10 -1.47
N GLY A 609 21.85 42.38 -1.63
CA GLY A 609 22.29 43.20 -2.78
C GLY A 609 21.39 43.08 -4.03
N VAL A 610 20.35 42.21 -4.00
CA VAL A 610 19.32 42.14 -5.03
C VAL A 610 18.17 43.06 -4.64
N GLU A 611 17.82 44.01 -5.51
CA GLU A 611 16.70 44.91 -5.30
C GLU A 611 15.77 44.90 -6.51
N GLY A 612 14.46 44.64 -6.26
CA GLY A 612 13.47 44.56 -7.33
C GLY A 612 12.09 44.08 -6.87
N ASP A 613 11.22 43.91 -7.85
CA ASP A 613 9.85 43.48 -7.65
C ASP A 613 9.72 41.96 -7.65
N ILE A 614 9.01 41.38 -6.65
CA ILE A 614 8.68 39.95 -6.61
C ILE A 614 7.67 39.65 -7.72
N ARG A 615 8.07 38.83 -8.68
CA ARG A 615 7.22 38.39 -9.79
C ARG A 615 6.43 37.11 -9.45
N ARG A 616 7.13 36.17 -8.83
CA ARG A 616 6.54 34.87 -8.50
C ARG A 616 7.26 34.28 -7.29
N ILE A 617 6.50 33.65 -6.43
CA ILE A 617 7.00 32.81 -5.34
C ILE A 617 6.70 31.38 -5.73
N ASN A 618 7.73 30.63 -6.13
CA ASN A 618 7.65 29.21 -6.47
C ASN A 618 7.96 28.35 -5.22
N VAL A 619 7.82 27.05 -5.35
CA VAL A 619 7.97 26.09 -4.24
C VAL A 619 9.34 26.18 -3.56
N ARG A 620 10.43 26.43 -4.31
CA ARG A 620 11.81 26.45 -3.78
C ARG A 620 12.53 27.78 -3.94
N ALA A 621 12.04 28.66 -4.78
CA ALA A 621 12.72 29.91 -5.11
C ALA A 621 11.71 30.99 -5.48
N THR A 622 12.07 32.22 -5.20
CA THR A 622 11.32 33.43 -5.54
C THR A 622 12.00 34.14 -6.70
N GLU A 623 11.23 34.58 -7.68
CA GLU A 623 11.70 35.35 -8.84
C GLU A 623 11.54 36.85 -8.57
N ILE A 624 12.65 37.58 -8.61
CA ILE A 624 12.70 39.02 -8.44
C ILE A 624 13.08 39.65 -9.77
N GLN A 625 12.29 40.61 -10.24
CA GLN A 625 12.62 41.42 -11.40
C GLN A 625 13.33 42.69 -10.96
N MET A 626 14.56 42.84 -11.40
CA MET A 626 15.37 44.04 -11.12
C MET A 626 14.96 45.24 -12.02
N GLY A 627 15.46 46.42 -11.69
CA GLY A 627 15.19 47.66 -12.45
C GLY A 627 15.66 47.63 -13.91
N ASP A 628 16.70 46.86 -14.23
CA ASP A 628 17.20 46.64 -15.59
C ASP A 628 16.38 45.56 -16.38
N ARG A 629 15.26 45.09 -15.79
CA ARG A 629 14.38 44.01 -16.29
C ARG A 629 14.97 42.60 -16.26
N SER A 630 16.16 42.40 -15.71
CA SER A 630 16.68 41.07 -15.45
C SER A 630 15.87 40.38 -14.35
N THR A 631 15.81 39.05 -14.39
CA THR A 631 15.15 38.25 -13.35
C THR A 631 16.20 37.49 -12.54
N VAL A 632 16.22 37.74 -11.24
CA VAL A 632 17.06 37.02 -10.29
C VAL A 632 16.22 35.97 -9.57
N ILE A 633 16.73 34.74 -9.51
CA ILE A 633 16.09 33.61 -8.82
C ILE A 633 16.77 33.47 -7.47
N VAL A 634 16.03 33.78 -6.42
CA VAL A 634 16.53 33.76 -5.03
C VAL A 634 15.95 32.53 -4.32
N PRO A 635 16.77 31.65 -3.73
CA PRO A 635 16.28 30.54 -2.91
C PRO A 635 15.40 31.05 -1.75
N ASN A 636 14.27 30.37 -1.51
CA ASN A 636 13.31 30.79 -0.48
C ASN A 636 13.92 30.83 0.93
N SER A 637 14.90 29.95 1.20
CA SER A 637 15.60 29.95 2.49
C SER A 637 16.31 31.26 2.81
N GLN A 638 16.75 32.02 1.81
CA GLN A 638 17.40 33.31 2.03
C GLN A 638 16.42 34.35 2.59
N PHE A 639 15.15 34.31 2.16
CA PHE A 639 14.11 35.20 2.70
C PHE A 639 13.81 34.99 4.18
N ILE A 640 14.05 33.77 4.68
CA ILE A 640 13.80 33.38 6.08
C ILE A 640 15.06 33.58 6.94
N SER A 641 16.25 33.34 6.37
CA SER A 641 17.51 33.32 7.13
C SER A 641 18.27 34.69 7.08
N GLN A 642 17.92 35.57 6.15
CA GLN A 642 18.57 36.86 6.00
C GLN A 642 17.60 38.00 6.28
N THR A 643 18.15 39.19 6.55
CA THR A 643 17.34 40.40 6.68
C THR A 643 16.79 40.80 5.32
N VAL A 644 15.47 40.86 5.23
CA VAL A 644 14.74 41.32 4.04
C VAL A 644 14.18 42.70 4.31
N ARG A 645 14.52 43.66 3.49
CA ARG A 645 13.88 44.96 3.48
C ARG A 645 12.74 44.95 2.47
N ASN A 646 11.52 45.01 2.97
CA ASN A 646 10.33 45.18 2.11
C ASN A 646 9.99 46.69 2.08
N VAL A 647 10.12 47.26 0.91
CA VAL A 647 9.99 48.74 0.71
C VAL A 647 8.53 49.14 0.54
N THR A 648 7.65 48.22 0.12
CA THR A 648 6.25 48.49 -0.20
C THR A 648 5.26 47.90 0.79
N MET A 649 5.73 47.22 1.83
CA MET A 649 4.88 46.61 2.84
C MET A 649 4.02 47.65 3.56
N GLY A 650 2.70 47.42 3.61
CA GLY A 650 1.77 48.27 4.35
C GLY A 650 1.52 49.66 3.70
N ASN A 651 1.63 49.78 2.39
CA ASN A 651 1.49 51.04 1.65
C ASN A 651 2.46 52.11 2.12
N ALA A 652 3.72 51.72 2.29
CA ALA A 652 4.77 52.66 2.73
C ALA A 652 4.90 53.84 1.76
N LEU A 653 4.89 55.04 2.31
CA LEU A 653 5.17 56.27 1.58
C LEU A 653 6.66 56.30 1.20
N GLY A 654 6.96 56.80 0.01
CA GLY A 654 8.33 57.04 -0.39
C GLY A 654 8.82 58.38 0.22
N VAL A 655 10.05 58.41 0.71
CA VAL A 655 10.69 59.63 1.18
C VAL A 655 11.66 60.17 0.13
N VAL A 656 11.38 61.33 -0.38
CA VAL A 656 12.27 62.07 -1.29
C VAL A 656 13.13 62.99 -0.47
N GLY A 657 14.45 62.79 -0.47
CA GLY A 657 15.41 63.63 0.23
C GLY A 657 16.39 64.22 -0.77
N VAL A 658 16.61 65.53 -0.63
CA VAL A 658 17.61 66.34 -1.38
C VAL A 658 18.57 67.00 -0.41
N ASN A 659 19.85 66.69 -0.50
CA ASN A 659 20.90 67.36 0.24
C ASN A 659 21.53 68.38 -0.67
N LEU A 660 21.60 69.68 -0.18
CA LEU A 660 22.32 70.75 -0.87
C LEU A 660 23.42 71.26 0.02
N THR A 661 24.59 71.47 -0.58
CA THR A 661 25.72 72.13 0.09
C THR A 661 25.91 73.50 -0.52
N LEU A 662 25.86 74.50 0.29
CA LEU A 662 25.86 75.89 -0.09
C LEU A 662 27.05 76.60 0.55
N PRO A 663 27.58 77.68 -0.06
CA PRO A 663 28.61 78.51 0.58
C PRO A 663 28.16 79.08 1.95
N LEU A 664 29.12 79.36 2.86
CA LEU A 664 28.81 79.76 4.22
C LEU A 664 28.18 81.20 4.31
N ASP A 665 28.33 81.99 3.27
CA ASP A 665 27.79 83.30 3.11
C ASP A 665 26.36 83.37 2.56
N THR A 666 25.80 82.21 2.26
CA THR A 666 24.43 82.06 1.69
C THR A 666 23.39 82.27 2.79
N ASP A 667 22.35 83.03 2.50
CA ASP A 667 21.17 83.12 3.38
C ASP A 667 20.38 81.77 3.42
N ALA A 668 20.64 80.98 4.46
CA ALA A 668 20.02 79.67 4.68
C ALA A 668 18.50 79.73 4.82
N MET A 669 17.94 80.88 5.33
CA MET A 669 16.50 81.03 5.51
C MET A 669 15.79 81.21 4.16
N LYS A 670 16.40 82.02 3.28
CA LYS A 670 15.91 82.21 1.91
C LYS A 670 15.93 80.87 1.11
N VAL A 671 17.01 80.12 1.23
CA VAL A 671 17.09 78.82 0.56
C VAL A 671 16.10 77.84 1.15
N ARG A 672 15.89 77.81 2.47
CA ARG A 672 14.88 77.03 3.12
C ARG A 672 13.50 77.28 2.53
N GLU A 673 13.11 78.49 2.33
CA GLU A 673 11.81 78.92 1.78
C GLU A 673 11.67 78.48 0.33
N LEU A 674 12.68 78.64 -0.51
CA LEU A 674 12.78 78.17 -1.89
C LEU A 674 12.61 76.65 -2.00
N LEU A 675 13.25 75.91 -1.12
CA LEU A 675 13.14 74.48 -1.10
C LEU A 675 11.73 74.05 -0.67
N LEU A 676 11.14 74.66 0.34
CA LEU A 676 9.77 74.35 0.78
C LEU A 676 8.75 74.59 -0.35
N GLN A 677 8.89 75.73 -1.07
CA GLN A 677 8.04 76.04 -2.22
C GLN A 677 8.24 74.98 -3.35
N ALA A 678 9.49 74.65 -3.67
CA ALA A 678 9.76 73.68 -4.72
C ALA A 678 9.13 72.30 -4.40
N PHE A 679 9.18 71.88 -3.14
CA PHE A 679 8.53 70.61 -2.70
C PHE A 679 7.01 70.75 -2.66
N ALA A 680 6.43 71.84 -2.20
CA ALA A 680 4.98 72.08 -2.13
C ALA A 680 4.32 72.18 -3.50
N GLU A 681 4.99 72.73 -4.50
CA GLU A 681 4.47 72.86 -5.87
C GLU A 681 4.63 71.56 -6.71
N HIS A 682 5.43 70.63 -6.25
CA HIS A 682 5.69 69.43 -7.05
C HIS A 682 4.53 68.45 -6.95
N PRO A 683 3.90 68.04 -8.09
CA PRO A 683 2.63 67.24 -8.12
C PRO A 683 2.74 65.88 -7.47
N ALA A 684 3.90 65.30 -7.36
CA ALA A 684 4.09 63.99 -6.74
C ALA A 684 4.35 64.04 -5.22
N ILE A 685 4.62 65.19 -4.67
CA ILE A 685 4.86 65.41 -3.22
C ILE A 685 3.50 65.51 -2.51
N LEU A 686 3.38 64.86 -1.38
CA LEU A 686 2.18 64.86 -0.56
C LEU A 686 2.14 66.11 0.38
N ASP A 687 0.93 66.64 0.59
CA ASP A 687 0.69 67.69 1.55
C ASP A 687 0.78 67.22 3.01
N ALA A 688 0.48 65.95 3.22
CA ALA A 688 0.56 65.32 4.54
C ALA A 688 1.24 63.93 4.44
N PRO A 689 2.36 63.70 5.11
CA PRO A 689 3.11 64.62 5.96
C PRO A 689 3.74 65.75 5.14
N ALA A 690 3.70 66.99 5.72
CA ALA A 690 4.19 68.21 5.04
C ALA A 690 5.71 68.12 4.75
N PRO A 691 6.16 68.70 3.63
CA PRO A 691 7.60 68.83 3.34
C PRO A 691 8.34 69.55 4.44
N SER A 692 9.54 69.13 4.72
CA SER A 692 10.39 69.75 5.75
C SER A 692 11.80 70.01 5.23
N VAL A 693 12.39 71.14 5.68
CA VAL A 693 13.80 71.48 5.40
C VAL A 693 14.52 71.63 6.72
N THR A 694 15.54 70.82 6.92
CA THR A 694 16.36 70.83 8.12
C THR A 694 17.79 71.24 7.80
N PHE A 695 18.36 71.91 8.71
CA PHE A 695 19.80 72.19 8.67
C PHE A 695 20.53 70.96 9.16
N LYS A 696 21.25 70.29 8.28
CA LYS A 696 21.84 69.00 8.56
C LYS A 696 23.23 69.13 9.21
N ASP A 697 24.06 69.95 8.69
CA ASP A 697 25.46 70.11 9.16
C ASP A 697 26.09 71.39 8.66
N LEU A 698 27.15 71.86 9.38
CA LEU A 698 28.11 72.90 8.96
C LEU A 698 29.38 72.10 8.58
N ALA A 699 29.55 71.80 7.34
CA ALA A 699 30.72 71.12 6.84
C ALA A 699 31.84 72.10 6.44
N SER A 700 33.08 71.60 6.29
CA SER A 700 34.25 72.44 5.89
C SER A 700 34.08 73.12 4.52
N ASN A 701 33.18 72.54 3.67
CA ASN A 701 32.89 73.05 2.34
C ASN A 701 31.59 73.86 2.24
N GLY A 702 30.91 74.16 3.37
CA GLY A 702 29.69 74.92 3.39
C GLY A 702 28.61 74.43 4.33
N LEU A 703 27.45 75.07 4.29
CA LEU A 703 26.27 74.71 5.03
C LEU A 703 25.49 73.63 4.25
N VAL A 704 25.04 72.59 4.96
CA VAL A 704 24.30 71.45 4.38
C VAL A 704 22.84 71.51 4.80
N LEU A 705 21.95 71.74 3.84
CA LEU A 705 20.52 71.68 4.04
C LEU A 705 19.98 70.35 3.50
N ASN A 706 19.10 69.71 4.26
CA ASN A 706 18.33 68.55 3.83
C ASN A 706 16.86 68.91 3.66
N ALA A 707 16.36 68.86 2.45
CA ALA A 707 14.93 68.95 2.15
C ALA A 707 14.34 67.57 2.00
N SER A 708 13.23 67.27 2.67
CA SER A 708 12.54 65.99 2.57
C SER A 708 11.04 66.21 2.41
N GLY A 709 10.45 65.33 1.61
CA GLY A 709 9.01 65.28 1.37
C GLY A 709 8.58 63.80 1.13
N PHE A 710 7.30 63.53 1.15
CA PHE A 710 6.75 62.24 0.98
C PHE A 710 6.05 62.12 -0.38
N VAL A 711 6.12 60.94 -0.98
CA VAL A 711 5.40 60.57 -2.21
C VAL A 711 4.55 59.34 -1.96
N ASN A 712 3.49 59.13 -2.74
CA ASN A 712 2.53 58.04 -2.58
C ASN A 712 3.14 56.64 -2.67
N SER A 713 4.32 56.51 -3.26
CA SER A 713 4.95 55.18 -3.45
C SER A 713 6.47 55.35 -3.44
N PRO A 714 7.21 54.45 -2.80
CA PRO A 714 8.66 54.38 -2.91
C PRO A 714 9.18 54.29 -4.35
N ARG A 715 8.39 53.77 -5.28
CA ARG A 715 8.74 53.66 -6.72
C ARG A 715 8.87 55.03 -7.42
N SER A 716 8.11 56.02 -6.97
CA SER A 716 8.14 57.37 -7.55
C SER A 716 9.25 58.29 -6.97
N VAL A 717 9.97 57.80 -5.93
CA VAL A 717 11.02 58.58 -5.26
C VAL A 717 12.12 59.07 -6.22
N ALA A 718 12.62 58.15 -7.07
CA ALA A 718 13.73 58.49 -7.99
C ALA A 718 13.32 59.53 -9.04
N GLY A 719 12.10 59.37 -9.60
CA GLY A 719 11.57 60.35 -10.57
C GLY A 719 11.31 61.68 -9.94
N ALA A 720 10.56 61.73 -8.83
CA ALA A 720 10.26 62.96 -8.09
C ALA A 720 11.54 63.67 -7.61
N ARG A 721 12.55 62.93 -7.15
CA ARG A 721 13.84 63.49 -6.78
C ARG A 721 14.56 64.13 -7.96
N SER A 722 14.56 63.46 -9.12
CA SER A 722 15.16 64.00 -10.34
C SER A 722 14.51 65.33 -10.76
N ASP A 723 13.17 65.36 -10.81
CA ASP A 723 12.40 66.53 -11.20
C ASP A 723 12.58 67.69 -10.19
N LEU A 724 12.58 67.35 -8.90
CA LEU A 724 12.89 68.34 -7.85
C LEU A 724 14.31 68.91 -8.00
N LEU A 725 15.29 68.07 -8.30
CA LEU A 725 16.67 68.53 -8.50
C LEU A 725 16.79 69.56 -9.67
N PHE A 726 16.11 69.29 -10.79
CA PHE A 726 16.05 70.22 -11.91
C PHE A 726 15.35 71.56 -11.50
N THR A 727 14.18 71.42 -10.86
CA THR A 727 13.43 72.63 -10.40
C THR A 727 14.21 73.42 -9.40
N ILE A 728 14.84 72.79 -8.42
CA ILE A 728 15.67 73.49 -7.40
C ILE A 728 16.87 74.16 -8.02
N LEU A 729 17.55 73.45 -8.96
CA LEU A 729 18.71 74.06 -9.65
C LEU A 729 18.34 75.29 -10.45
N ASP A 730 17.20 75.23 -11.15
CA ASP A 730 16.71 76.38 -11.93
C ASP A 730 16.36 77.59 -11.01
N ARG A 731 15.68 77.36 -9.91
CA ARG A 731 15.34 78.42 -8.89
C ARG A 731 16.55 78.99 -8.19
N LEU A 732 17.52 78.16 -7.84
CA LEU A 732 18.76 78.62 -7.26
C LEU A 732 19.51 79.53 -8.24
N ARG A 733 19.55 79.21 -9.53
CA ARG A 733 20.15 79.99 -10.58
C ARG A 733 19.42 81.31 -10.81
N SER A 734 18.10 81.33 -10.82
CA SER A 734 17.30 82.53 -11.00
C SER A 734 17.45 83.55 -9.83
N GLU A 735 17.67 83.02 -8.63
CA GLU A 735 17.91 83.80 -7.43
C GLU A 735 19.41 84.16 -7.19
N GLY A 736 20.28 83.78 -8.11
CA GLY A 736 21.73 84.05 -8.03
C GLY A 736 22.47 83.30 -6.91
N ILE A 737 21.90 82.20 -6.42
CA ILE A 737 22.47 81.39 -5.33
C ILE A 737 23.39 80.34 -5.94
N ALA A 738 24.66 80.36 -5.62
CA ALA A 738 25.64 79.40 -6.06
C ALA A 738 25.65 78.18 -5.14
N LEU A 739 25.87 76.96 -5.75
CA LEU A 739 26.19 75.81 -4.98
C LEU A 739 27.67 75.75 -4.59
N SER A 740 27.98 75.20 -3.42
CA SER A 740 29.39 75.08 -2.98
C SER A 740 30.14 74.15 -3.93
N SER A 741 31.24 74.70 -4.49
CA SER A 741 32.16 73.88 -5.30
C SER A 741 33.10 73.11 -4.38
N PRO A 742 33.48 71.92 -4.69
CA PRO A 742 34.52 71.21 -3.94
C PRO A 742 35.82 72.02 -4.09
N GLN A 743 36.32 72.55 -2.97
CA GLN A 743 37.64 73.20 -2.96
C GLN A 743 38.71 72.10 -3.10
N SER A 744 39.27 71.98 -4.27
CA SER A 744 40.53 71.29 -4.45
C SER A 744 41.65 72.22 -4.13
N LEU A 745 42.28 72.10 -2.97
CA LEU A 745 43.54 72.77 -2.63
C LEU A 745 44.62 72.14 -3.53
N LEU A 746 44.92 72.82 -4.64
CA LEU A 746 46.16 72.62 -5.35
C LEU A 746 47.30 73.18 -4.49
N MET A 747 47.98 72.32 -3.72
CA MET A 747 49.29 72.68 -3.14
C MET A 747 50.25 72.71 -4.31
N ILE A 748 50.56 73.94 -4.78
CA ILE A 748 51.71 74.20 -5.64
C ILE A 748 52.96 74.07 -4.76
N GLN A 749 53.63 72.94 -4.84
CA GLN A 749 54.92 72.71 -4.23
C GLN A 749 55.96 73.46 -5.10
N ASP A 750 56.40 74.63 -4.61
CA ASP A 750 57.50 75.40 -5.25
C ASP A 750 58.73 74.51 -5.38
N GLY A 751 59.17 74.38 -6.61
CA GLY A 751 60.25 73.44 -7.01
C GLY A 751 61.62 73.92 -6.42
N GLY A 752 62.07 73.15 -5.44
CA GLY A 752 63.50 73.12 -5.09
C GLY A 752 64.30 72.32 -6.14
N PRO A 753 65.57 72.56 -6.37
CA PRO A 753 66.34 72.05 -7.51
C PRO A 753 66.51 70.53 -7.47
N ALA A 754 66.31 69.92 -8.61
CA ALA A 754 66.38 68.49 -8.89
C ALA A 754 67.74 67.94 -8.44
N SER A 755 67.75 67.10 -7.43
CA SER A 755 68.82 66.13 -7.17
C SER A 755 68.72 64.93 -8.10
N ALA A 756 69.79 64.64 -8.80
CA ALA A 756 69.90 63.59 -9.81
C ALA A 756 69.54 62.22 -9.27
N ALA A 757 68.76 61.53 -10.05
CA ALA A 757 68.37 60.15 -9.80
C ALA A 757 69.57 59.22 -10.04
N PRO A 758 69.78 58.15 -9.23
CA PRO A 758 70.65 57.02 -9.58
C PRO A 758 70.00 56.06 -10.55
N ALA A 759 70.79 55.57 -11.47
CA ALA A 759 70.42 54.61 -12.53
C ALA A 759 69.81 53.31 -12.02
N PRO A 760 68.97 52.64 -12.79
CA PRO A 760 68.35 51.37 -12.38
C PRO A 760 69.34 50.23 -12.48
N ALA A 761 69.37 49.39 -11.44
CA ALA A 761 70.06 48.11 -11.43
C ALA A 761 69.24 47.04 -12.26
N THR A 762 69.91 46.31 -13.07
CA THR A 762 69.43 45.19 -13.85
C THR A 762 69.05 44.01 -12.98
N PRO A 763 68.03 43.22 -13.31
CA PRO A 763 67.69 42.01 -12.56
C PRO A 763 68.55 40.82 -13.02
N ASP A 764 68.97 40.00 -12.05
CA ASP A 764 69.30 38.60 -12.22
C ASP A 764 68.10 37.70 -11.89
#